data_7d9df4bf557a74ab214977af4057cb20
#
_entry.id   7d9df4bf557a74ab214977af4057cb20
#
_cell.length_a   1.000
_cell.length_b   1.000
_cell.length_c   1.000
_cell.angle_alpha   90.00
_cell.angle_beta   90.00
_cell.angle_gamma   90.00
#
_symmetry.space_group_name_H-M   'P 1'
#
loop_
_entity.id
_entity.type
_entity.pdbx_description
1 polymer ?
#
loop_
_entity_poly.entity_id
_entity_poly.type
_entity_poly.pdbx_seq_one_letter_code
_entity_poly.pdbx_strand_id
1 'polypeptide(L)'
;MGLDIEKVAMLTGMVDKLIQIKHVDNALDESVVEELIQKALFISDVPYSDDEIAAVKRDIAYKYQIQARPGQSILADYEQANWYDDRKAEIQQNFWTRYKNYLIDEKHFSPNVVSTLGNDTLDQKLMNYILDPKADYGKPVLKRGLIIGDVQSGKTSTYIGFICKAADAGYKVFILLTGTIESLRKQTQERVEEGFIGIDMSANTTGGKRVGVGLDNKPIHAMALTSRASDFRGNSNKIAMSLGEDKDAVVFVIKKNTTTLTKLTKWLIDLNADPRTHKIDMPMLMIDDEADNASINTSSDKEDPTKINKLIRKLADVFTKSNYVGFTATPFANVFIDPETTEKMETHDLFPEDFIVALPTPSNYIGPTRIFPKDAEFHSQLVYIPDAGREEEDGYSFYFKHKKDWKGKLPESMTDAIYAFYLANAIRDLRGDQREHRSMLINISRFVKVQKYIKEIVEKIHAEAYRSLKYNLSSDFELSMKDPVLNRIYKVWQSQYEKFGFTWDEVAAALFDAMEKIQIKVVNSSRSSEKLEYPKNESLRVIAIGGLALSRGLTLEGLIISYFYRNTCTYDVLMQMGRWFGYRRGYEDLFRIWTHKASAEWYAEIADATEKLKEDMVLMRDLGQKPRDFGIRVRNNSTDLNITAYNKMRNATDEFDVSSYFGSIVETPYLRFDVEAQKNNFRAVIDLVSECLSRGYSFERRATGSGRKGRYVLSDVPKELIVELIDRLSISKYSSYFNTKQISEFLSGCTDASIDVFDVAFMDGESPDKVADVCGQKITCVERKTCIIDSELDRLSIGRKGKLGGPGDGLTGIVDFNGKTAEEIIENAKASFRKFYEKEKGVPFDKTRVYPSETWFRFVEDRKPLLLIYLIDIGAAEENQKKQEAEFKAAMGNTPAVGLALGLPRNDEEAGLTSTRYKVNRVYNWFDREEMEDILAEGREE
;
A
#
# COMPACT_ATOMS: atom_id res chain seq x y z
N MET A 1 -36.36 8.05 3.62
CA MET A 1 -37.11 7.86 2.37
C MET A 1 -36.34 6.85 1.57
N GLY A 2 -37.00 5.81 1.04
CA GLY A 2 -36.31 4.78 0.24
C GLY A 2 -35.74 5.38 -1.04
N LEU A 3 -34.62 4.86 -1.51
CA LEU A 3 -34.00 5.21 -2.80
C LEU A 3 -35.00 4.99 -3.93
N ASP A 4 -35.28 6.03 -4.72
CA ASP A 4 -36.08 5.90 -5.94
C ASP A 4 -35.19 5.35 -7.06
N ILE A 5 -35.34 4.04 -7.31
CA ILE A 5 -34.51 3.29 -8.27
C ILE A 5 -34.68 3.83 -9.71
N GLU A 6 -35.88 4.32 -10.09
CA GLU A 6 -36.08 4.90 -11.42
C GLU A 6 -35.35 6.22 -11.58
N LYS A 7 -35.34 7.08 -10.58
CA LYS A 7 -34.56 8.32 -10.57
C LYS A 7 -33.06 8.06 -10.65
N VAL A 8 -32.56 7.12 -9.83
CA VAL A 8 -31.15 6.72 -9.87
C VAL A 8 -30.75 6.22 -11.25
N ALA A 9 -31.55 5.34 -11.86
CA ALA A 9 -31.29 4.82 -13.20
C ALA A 9 -31.31 5.92 -14.28
N MET A 10 -32.21 6.88 -14.15
CA MET A 10 -32.31 8.00 -15.08
C MET A 10 -31.07 8.91 -15.01
N LEU A 11 -30.65 9.32 -13.82
CA LEU A 11 -29.47 10.15 -13.63
C LEU A 11 -28.19 9.42 -14.03
N THR A 12 -28.05 8.14 -13.66
CA THR A 12 -26.94 7.27 -14.09
C THR A 12 -26.84 7.23 -15.62
N GLY A 13 -27.97 7.08 -16.31
CA GLY A 13 -28.03 7.08 -17.78
C GLY A 13 -27.63 8.41 -18.41
N MET A 14 -27.94 9.54 -17.76
CA MET A 14 -27.51 10.87 -18.21
C MET A 14 -26.01 11.05 -18.06
N VAL A 15 -25.45 10.72 -16.90
CA VAL A 15 -24.00 10.78 -16.62
C VAL A 15 -23.25 9.86 -17.59
N ASP A 16 -23.75 8.66 -17.82
CA ASP A 16 -23.17 7.69 -18.74
C ASP A 16 -23.05 8.25 -20.18
N LYS A 17 -24.10 8.90 -20.68
CA LYS A 17 -24.07 9.58 -22.00
C LYS A 17 -23.05 10.72 -22.03
N LEU A 18 -22.92 11.49 -20.95
CA LEU A 18 -21.94 12.56 -20.89
C LEU A 18 -20.51 12.01 -20.90
N ILE A 19 -20.26 10.91 -20.23
CA ILE A 19 -18.98 10.19 -20.25
C ILE A 19 -18.68 9.72 -21.67
N GLN A 20 -19.61 9.05 -22.34
CA GLN A 20 -19.45 8.54 -23.70
C GLN A 20 -19.14 9.64 -24.72
N ILE A 21 -19.72 10.83 -24.55
CA ILE A 21 -19.52 11.96 -25.48
C ILE A 21 -18.15 12.64 -25.26
N LYS A 22 -17.69 12.77 -24.02
CA LYS A 22 -16.54 13.62 -23.69
C LYS A 22 -15.24 12.85 -23.39
N HIS A 23 -15.34 11.59 -22.97
CA HIS A 23 -14.23 10.85 -22.34
C HIS A 23 -14.04 9.43 -22.90
N VAL A 24 -14.35 9.20 -24.16
CA VAL A 24 -14.28 7.85 -24.77
C VAL A 24 -12.89 7.22 -24.66
N ASP A 25 -11.82 8.03 -24.67
CA ASP A 25 -10.43 7.56 -24.67
C ASP A 25 -9.58 8.08 -23.48
N ASN A 26 -10.15 8.82 -22.54
CA ASN A 26 -9.42 9.40 -21.41
C ASN A 26 -9.75 8.67 -20.10
N ALA A 27 -8.77 8.56 -19.24
CA ALA A 27 -8.97 8.05 -17.86
C ALA A 27 -9.98 8.92 -17.11
N LEU A 28 -10.93 8.27 -16.43
CA LEU A 28 -11.90 8.93 -15.57
C LEU A 28 -11.38 8.87 -14.14
N ASP A 29 -11.20 10.01 -13.52
CA ASP A 29 -10.98 10.13 -12.09
C ASP A 29 -12.25 10.57 -11.35
N GLU A 30 -12.21 10.54 -10.04
CA GLU A 30 -13.35 10.85 -9.19
C GLU A 30 -13.82 12.31 -9.36
N SER A 31 -12.90 13.24 -9.61
CA SER A 31 -13.21 14.67 -9.81
C SER A 31 -13.95 14.93 -11.10
N VAL A 32 -13.56 14.25 -12.19
CA VAL A 32 -14.23 14.34 -13.49
C VAL A 32 -15.64 13.79 -13.39
N VAL A 33 -15.83 12.68 -12.69
CA VAL A 33 -17.18 12.10 -12.49
C VAL A 33 -18.06 13.01 -11.65
N GLU A 34 -17.54 13.63 -10.62
CA GLU A 34 -18.26 14.61 -9.80
C GLU A 34 -18.71 15.79 -10.66
N GLU A 35 -17.85 16.35 -11.51
CA GLU A 35 -18.19 17.40 -12.46
C GLU A 35 -19.30 16.97 -13.43
N LEU A 36 -19.25 15.73 -13.93
CA LEU A 36 -20.26 15.21 -14.85
C LEU A 36 -21.61 14.95 -14.17
N ILE A 37 -21.59 14.49 -12.91
CA ILE A 37 -22.80 14.36 -12.08
C ILE A 37 -23.43 15.74 -11.86
N GLN A 38 -22.65 16.77 -11.50
CA GLN A 38 -23.17 18.13 -11.34
C GLN A 38 -23.76 18.68 -12.65
N LYS A 39 -23.13 18.40 -13.78
CA LYS A 39 -23.69 18.77 -15.10
C LYS A 39 -25.00 18.04 -15.41
N ALA A 40 -25.08 16.75 -15.07
CA ALA A 40 -26.31 15.97 -15.27
C ALA A 40 -27.44 16.47 -14.35
N LEU A 41 -27.15 16.81 -13.12
CA LEU A 41 -28.07 17.42 -12.17
C LEU A 41 -28.59 18.78 -12.66
N PHE A 42 -27.71 19.59 -13.25
CA PHE A 42 -28.09 20.89 -13.83
C PHE A 42 -29.00 20.76 -15.07
N ILE A 43 -28.85 19.68 -15.83
CA ILE A 43 -29.68 19.39 -17.02
C ILE A 43 -31.00 18.73 -16.62
N SER A 44 -31.06 18.08 -15.46
CA SER A 44 -32.25 17.39 -15.01
C SER A 44 -33.23 18.32 -14.31
N ASP A 45 -34.51 18.29 -14.71
CA ASP A 45 -35.57 19.03 -14.02
C ASP A 45 -36.11 18.32 -12.76
N VAL A 46 -35.53 17.17 -12.41
CA VAL A 46 -35.95 16.34 -11.26
C VAL A 46 -35.04 16.58 -10.07
N PRO A 47 -35.57 16.84 -8.86
CA PRO A 47 -34.76 16.94 -7.66
C PRO A 47 -34.30 15.56 -7.19
N TYR A 48 -33.00 15.45 -6.81
CA TYR A 48 -32.36 14.25 -6.27
C TYR A 48 -31.91 14.47 -4.83
N SER A 49 -32.06 13.45 -3.99
CA SER A 49 -31.52 13.43 -2.64
C SER A 49 -30.02 13.08 -2.65
N ASP A 50 -29.32 13.41 -1.57
CA ASP A 50 -27.89 13.04 -1.41
C ASP A 50 -27.67 11.52 -1.50
N ASP A 51 -28.61 10.71 -0.99
CA ASP A 51 -28.57 9.24 -1.07
C ASP A 51 -28.70 8.75 -2.52
N GLU A 52 -29.56 9.38 -3.33
CA GLU A 52 -29.72 9.06 -4.76
C GLU A 52 -28.49 9.45 -5.56
N ILE A 53 -27.90 10.63 -5.29
CA ILE A 53 -26.64 11.07 -5.90
C ILE A 53 -25.49 10.13 -5.52
N ALA A 54 -25.39 9.73 -4.27
CA ALA A 54 -24.41 8.76 -3.83
C ALA A 54 -24.58 7.39 -4.51
N ALA A 55 -25.82 6.96 -4.77
CA ALA A 55 -26.11 5.74 -5.53
C ALA A 55 -25.64 5.85 -6.98
N VAL A 56 -25.93 6.98 -7.65
CA VAL A 56 -25.44 7.26 -9.02
C VAL A 56 -23.92 7.26 -9.09
N LYS A 57 -23.24 7.90 -8.12
CA LYS A 57 -21.78 7.93 -8.02
C LYS A 57 -21.22 6.51 -7.92
N ARG A 58 -21.83 5.64 -7.09
CA ARG A 58 -21.45 4.22 -6.98
C ARG A 58 -21.66 3.43 -8.26
N ASP A 59 -22.80 3.61 -8.95
CA ASP A 59 -23.09 2.90 -10.20
C ASP A 59 -22.12 3.29 -11.32
N ILE A 60 -21.80 4.58 -11.44
CA ILE A 60 -20.81 5.08 -12.40
C ILE A 60 -19.41 4.59 -12.04
N ALA A 61 -19.01 4.69 -10.77
CA ALA A 61 -17.72 4.19 -10.30
C ALA A 61 -17.56 2.70 -10.58
N TYR A 62 -18.61 1.92 -10.37
CA TYR A 62 -18.62 0.51 -10.69
C TYR A 62 -18.49 0.26 -12.20
N LYS A 63 -19.34 0.92 -13.01
CA LYS A 63 -19.36 0.72 -14.46
C LYS A 63 -18.05 1.07 -15.13
N TYR A 64 -17.39 2.12 -14.65
CA TYR A 64 -16.16 2.65 -15.23
C TYR A 64 -14.91 2.34 -14.43
N GLN A 65 -15.02 1.69 -13.27
CA GLN A 65 -13.92 1.39 -12.34
C GLN A 65 -12.97 2.57 -12.15
N ILE A 66 -13.55 3.69 -11.75
CA ILE A 66 -12.85 4.96 -11.63
C ILE A 66 -11.68 4.83 -10.66
N GLN A 67 -10.55 5.45 -10.97
CA GLN A 67 -9.40 5.45 -10.08
C GLN A 67 -9.65 6.39 -8.90
N ALA A 68 -9.62 5.86 -7.69
CA ALA A 68 -9.70 6.67 -6.47
C ALA A 68 -8.42 7.49 -6.26
N ARG A 69 -7.28 6.95 -6.70
CA ARG A 69 -5.96 7.60 -6.65
C ARG A 69 -5.10 7.12 -7.81
N PRO A 70 -4.24 7.99 -8.41
CA PRO A 70 -3.31 7.56 -9.44
C PRO A 70 -2.33 6.53 -8.89
N GLY A 71 -2.01 5.52 -9.68
CA GLY A 71 -0.98 4.55 -9.34
C GLY A 71 0.39 5.21 -9.29
N GLN A 72 1.28 4.68 -8.46
CA GLN A 72 2.57 5.27 -8.13
C GLN A 72 3.71 4.35 -8.54
N SER A 73 4.84 4.92 -8.98
CA SER A 73 5.98 4.15 -9.43
C SER A 73 7.31 4.83 -9.09
N ILE A 74 8.34 4.04 -8.86
CA ILE A 74 9.70 4.47 -8.57
C ILE A 74 10.64 3.82 -9.57
N LEU A 75 11.56 4.59 -10.13
CA LEU A 75 12.53 4.15 -11.13
C LEU A 75 13.97 4.22 -10.65
N ALA A 76 14.78 3.29 -11.14
CA ALA A 76 16.21 3.22 -10.87
C ALA A 76 17.09 4.12 -11.76
N ASP A 77 16.72 4.36 -13.02
CA ASP A 77 17.51 5.17 -13.97
C ASP A 77 16.61 5.99 -14.89
N TYR A 78 16.79 7.31 -14.88
CA TYR A 78 16.10 8.24 -15.78
C TYR A 78 16.58 8.11 -17.24
N GLU A 79 17.80 7.70 -17.49
CA GLU A 79 18.40 7.68 -18.84
C GLU A 79 17.95 6.52 -19.74
N GLN A 80 17.36 5.44 -19.17
CA GLN A 80 16.81 4.31 -19.94
C GLN A 80 15.28 4.18 -19.85
N ALA A 81 14.60 5.16 -19.31
CA ALA A 81 13.21 5.03 -18.84
C ALA A 81 12.15 5.03 -19.94
N ASN A 82 12.47 5.41 -21.17
CA ASN A 82 11.44 5.70 -22.17
C ASN A 82 11.53 4.87 -23.46
N TRP A 83 12.27 3.75 -23.45
CA TRP A 83 12.47 2.94 -24.66
C TRP A 83 11.14 2.48 -25.29
N TYR A 84 10.14 2.19 -24.47
CA TYR A 84 8.86 1.72 -24.98
C TYR A 84 8.06 2.88 -25.59
N ASP A 85 8.03 4.04 -24.94
CA ASP A 85 7.36 5.23 -25.48
C ASP A 85 7.99 5.66 -26.80
N ASP A 86 9.32 5.62 -26.91
CA ASP A 86 10.04 5.96 -28.16
C ASP A 86 9.72 5.00 -29.31
N ARG A 87 9.42 3.74 -28.99
CA ARG A 87 9.20 2.68 -29.99
C ARG A 87 7.76 2.20 -30.12
N LYS A 88 6.86 2.65 -29.25
CA LYS A 88 5.46 2.22 -29.19
C LYS A 88 4.74 2.33 -30.52
N ALA A 89 5.00 3.40 -31.30
CA ALA A 89 4.39 3.61 -32.60
C ALA A 89 4.79 2.55 -33.66
N GLU A 90 5.95 1.90 -33.48
CA GLU A 90 6.47 0.88 -34.39
C GLU A 90 6.05 -0.55 -33.98
N ILE A 91 5.57 -0.73 -32.74
CA ILE A 91 5.19 -2.02 -32.21
C ILE A 91 3.78 -2.40 -32.66
N GLN A 92 3.67 -3.52 -33.40
CA GLN A 92 2.39 -4.09 -33.78
C GLN A 92 1.73 -4.76 -32.57
N GLN A 93 0.68 -4.13 -32.05
CA GLN A 93 -0.02 -4.60 -30.84
C GLN A 93 -1.04 -5.72 -31.17
N ASN A 94 -0.57 -6.91 -31.50
CA ASN A 94 -1.41 -8.05 -31.85
C ASN A 94 -1.97 -8.76 -30.60
N PHE A 95 -1.11 -9.13 -29.67
CA PHE A 95 -1.50 -9.79 -28.42
C PHE A 95 -2.33 -8.87 -27.55
N TRP A 96 -1.90 -7.63 -27.38
CA TRP A 96 -2.65 -6.65 -26.59
C TRP A 96 -4.04 -6.37 -27.17
N THR A 97 -4.18 -6.19 -28.47
CA THR A 97 -5.48 -5.96 -29.13
C THR A 97 -6.45 -7.11 -28.89
N ARG A 98 -5.97 -8.37 -28.99
CA ARG A 98 -6.79 -9.56 -28.73
C ARG A 98 -7.22 -9.61 -27.26
N TYR A 99 -6.31 -9.34 -26.35
CA TYR A 99 -6.60 -9.33 -24.93
C TYR A 99 -7.54 -8.20 -24.53
N LYS A 100 -7.34 -7.00 -25.10
CA LYS A 100 -8.25 -5.86 -24.95
C LYS A 100 -9.69 -6.25 -25.33
N ASN A 101 -9.88 -6.82 -26.52
CA ASN A 101 -11.19 -7.25 -27.00
C ASN A 101 -11.80 -8.32 -26.09
N TYR A 102 -11.02 -9.32 -25.69
CA TYR A 102 -11.46 -10.35 -24.75
C TYR A 102 -11.95 -9.76 -23.41
N LEU A 103 -11.25 -8.77 -22.85
CA LEU A 103 -11.68 -8.12 -21.62
C LEU A 103 -13.01 -7.37 -21.80
N ILE A 104 -13.22 -6.71 -22.95
CA ILE A 104 -14.43 -5.95 -23.23
C ILE A 104 -15.60 -6.87 -23.58
N ASP A 105 -15.41 -7.77 -24.54
CA ASP A 105 -16.50 -8.54 -25.14
C ASP A 105 -16.91 -9.75 -24.30
N GLU A 106 -15.93 -10.45 -23.68
CA GLU A 106 -16.17 -11.70 -22.94
C GLU A 106 -16.19 -11.50 -21.43
N LYS A 107 -15.33 -10.62 -20.91
CA LYS A 107 -15.27 -10.34 -19.46
C LYS A 107 -16.11 -9.13 -19.06
N HIS A 108 -16.69 -8.42 -20.02
CA HIS A 108 -17.57 -7.25 -19.82
C HIS A 108 -16.92 -6.11 -19.01
N PHE A 109 -15.60 -5.95 -19.15
CA PHE A 109 -14.93 -4.78 -18.60
C PHE A 109 -15.31 -3.54 -19.40
N SER A 110 -15.49 -2.40 -18.73
CA SER A 110 -15.74 -1.16 -19.46
C SER A 110 -14.52 -0.79 -20.33
N PRO A 111 -14.76 -0.21 -21.52
CA PRO A 111 -13.68 0.25 -22.39
C PRO A 111 -12.68 1.19 -21.69
N ASN A 112 -13.16 2.06 -20.82
CA ASN A 112 -12.32 2.95 -20.02
C ASN A 112 -11.36 2.22 -19.09
N VAL A 113 -11.85 1.21 -18.37
CA VAL A 113 -10.99 0.37 -17.49
C VAL A 113 -9.88 -0.28 -18.28
N VAL A 114 -10.22 -0.79 -19.48
CA VAL A 114 -9.23 -1.46 -20.34
C VAL A 114 -8.28 -0.45 -20.96
N SER A 115 -8.74 0.77 -21.28
CA SER A 115 -7.89 1.87 -21.74
C SER A 115 -6.92 2.33 -20.65
N THR A 116 -7.40 2.54 -19.43
CA THR A 116 -6.57 2.88 -18.27
C THR A 116 -5.53 1.80 -17.97
N LEU A 117 -5.94 0.52 -17.99
CA LEU A 117 -5.01 -0.59 -17.85
C LEU A 117 -3.92 -0.53 -18.92
N GLY A 118 -4.30 -0.35 -20.19
CA GLY A 118 -3.39 -0.33 -21.34
C GLY A 118 -2.44 0.86 -21.36
N ASN A 119 -2.96 2.06 -21.19
CA ASN A 119 -2.22 3.29 -21.38
C ASN A 119 -1.50 3.72 -20.08
N ASP A 120 -2.24 3.86 -18.98
CA ASP A 120 -1.68 4.46 -17.76
C ASP A 120 -0.87 3.45 -16.94
N THR A 121 -1.31 2.19 -16.90
CA THR A 121 -0.65 1.16 -16.10
C THR A 121 0.44 0.43 -16.89
N LEU A 122 0.07 -0.17 -18.04
CA LEU A 122 1.01 -1.02 -18.77
C LEU A 122 2.04 -0.18 -19.52
N ASP A 123 1.61 0.82 -20.33
CA ASP A 123 2.53 1.59 -21.16
C ASP A 123 3.40 2.51 -20.32
N GLN A 124 2.79 3.38 -19.52
CA GLN A 124 3.55 4.41 -18.80
C GLN A 124 4.33 3.87 -17.61
N LYS A 125 3.85 2.80 -16.93
CA LYS A 125 4.43 2.38 -15.65
C LYS A 125 5.12 1.03 -15.66
N LEU A 126 4.83 0.13 -16.61
CA LEU A 126 5.43 -1.20 -16.59
C LEU A 126 6.36 -1.47 -17.76
N MET A 127 5.97 -1.11 -18.99
CA MET A 127 6.76 -1.43 -20.17
C MET A 127 8.10 -0.68 -20.23
N ASN A 128 8.14 0.57 -19.76
CA ASN A 128 9.38 1.33 -19.69
C ASN A 128 10.37 0.81 -18.63
N TYR A 129 9.89 0.02 -17.65
CA TYR A 129 10.71 -0.44 -16.54
C TYR A 129 11.39 -1.79 -16.76
N ILE A 130 10.97 -2.56 -17.74
CA ILE A 130 11.68 -3.76 -18.17
C ILE A 130 12.74 -3.43 -19.24
N LEU A 131 13.63 -4.38 -19.52
CA LEU A 131 14.67 -4.21 -20.52
C LEU A 131 14.07 -4.06 -21.93
N ASP A 132 14.69 -3.22 -22.77
CA ASP A 132 14.37 -3.24 -24.21
C ASP A 132 14.80 -4.58 -24.80
N PRO A 133 13.89 -5.38 -25.36
CA PRO A 133 14.23 -6.71 -25.90
C PRO A 133 15.20 -6.64 -27.09
N LYS A 134 15.25 -5.51 -27.80
CA LYS A 134 16.09 -5.33 -28.98
C LYS A 134 17.41 -4.62 -28.70
N ALA A 135 17.60 -4.03 -27.53
CA ALA A 135 18.86 -3.37 -27.20
C ALA A 135 19.99 -4.39 -26.97
N ASP A 136 21.19 -3.99 -27.36
CA ASP A 136 22.41 -4.74 -27.02
C ASP A 136 23.04 -4.10 -25.75
N TYR A 137 23.08 -4.86 -24.68
CA TYR A 137 23.66 -4.42 -23.40
C TYR A 137 25.14 -4.77 -23.24
N GLY A 138 25.75 -5.46 -24.22
CA GLY A 138 27.16 -5.87 -24.17
C GLY A 138 27.52 -6.90 -23.09
N LYS A 139 26.62 -7.15 -22.12
CA LYS A 139 26.79 -8.10 -21.01
C LYS A 139 25.39 -8.61 -20.55
N PRO A 140 25.33 -9.75 -19.86
CA PRO A 140 24.09 -10.18 -19.25
C PRO A 140 23.53 -9.15 -18.25
N VAL A 141 22.24 -8.85 -18.33
CA VAL A 141 21.54 -7.90 -17.48
C VAL A 141 20.28 -8.55 -16.87
N LEU A 142 20.10 -8.33 -15.59
CA LEU A 142 18.90 -8.73 -14.83
C LEU A 142 18.29 -7.49 -14.19
N LYS A 143 17.05 -7.14 -14.54
CA LYS A 143 16.23 -6.16 -13.84
C LYS A 143 15.30 -6.82 -12.83
N ARG A 144 15.18 -6.21 -11.66
CA ARG A 144 14.34 -6.71 -10.55
C ARG A 144 13.37 -5.63 -10.11
N GLY A 145 12.08 -5.93 -10.18
CA GLY A 145 11.02 -5.03 -9.80
C GLY A 145 9.94 -5.67 -8.95
N LEU A 146 9.15 -4.83 -8.30
CA LEU A 146 8.00 -5.22 -7.49
C LEU A 146 6.77 -4.43 -7.88
N ILE A 147 5.65 -5.14 -8.09
CA ILE A 147 4.35 -4.52 -8.36
C ILE A 147 3.43 -4.82 -7.18
N ILE A 148 2.94 -3.76 -6.57
CA ILE A 148 2.06 -3.81 -5.40
C ILE A 148 0.63 -3.53 -5.87
N GLY A 149 -0.28 -4.46 -5.60
CA GLY A 149 -1.70 -4.27 -5.88
C GLY A 149 -2.54 -4.81 -4.73
N ASP A 150 -3.68 -4.20 -4.47
CA ASP A 150 -4.54 -4.60 -3.36
C ASP A 150 -5.03 -6.06 -3.47
N VAL A 151 -5.45 -6.64 -2.35
CA VAL A 151 -5.98 -8.02 -2.32
C VAL A 151 -7.22 -8.12 -3.20
N GLN A 152 -7.24 -9.04 -4.17
CA GLN A 152 -8.37 -9.22 -5.11
C GLN A 152 -8.69 -7.99 -5.99
N SER A 153 -7.73 -7.12 -6.25
CA SER A 153 -7.91 -5.91 -7.09
C SER A 153 -7.77 -6.14 -8.59
N GLY A 154 -7.49 -7.36 -9.04
CA GLY A 154 -7.33 -7.67 -10.46
C GLY A 154 -5.87 -7.77 -10.95
N LYS A 155 -4.90 -7.98 -10.07
CA LYS A 155 -3.46 -8.18 -10.42
C LYS A 155 -3.25 -9.15 -11.57
N THR A 156 -4.05 -10.22 -11.64
CA THR A 156 -3.96 -11.22 -12.72
C THR A 156 -4.21 -10.60 -14.10
N SER A 157 -5.22 -9.73 -14.23
CA SER A 157 -5.51 -9.06 -15.49
C SER A 157 -4.36 -8.13 -15.89
N THR A 158 -3.73 -7.49 -14.92
CA THR A 158 -2.58 -6.62 -15.14
C THR A 158 -1.38 -7.40 -15.67
N TYR A 159 -0.99 -8.52 -15.04
CA TYR A 159 0.18 -9.24 -15.51
C TYR A 159 -0.05 -9.99 -16.83
N ILE A 160 -1.28 -10.42 -17.14
CA ILE A 160 -1.58 -10.98 -18.47
C ILE A 160 -1.47 -9.89 -19.54
N GLY A 161 -2.02 -8.71 -19.29
CA GLY A 161 -1.86 -7.57 -20.20
C GLY A 161 -0.39 -7.18 -20.38
N PHE A 162 0.40 -7.25 -19.31
CA PHE A 162 1.83 -6.99 -19.35
C PHE A 162 2.57 -8.01 -20.22
N ILE A 163 2.26 -9.31 -20.09
CA ILE A 163 2.77 -10.36 -20.97
C ILE A 163 2.40 -10.09 -22.43
N CYS A 164 1.15 -9.70 -22.71
CA CYS A 164 0.69 -9.38 -24.07
C CYS A 164 1.52 -8.25 -24.68
N LYS A 165 1.69 -7.14 -23.98
CA LYS A 165 2.50 -6.01 -24.46
C LYS A 165 3.98 -6.34 -24.60
N ALA A 166 4.54 -7.09 -23.66
CA ALA A 166 5.92 -7.56 -23.75
C ALA A 166 6.13 -8.50 -24.97
N ALA A 167 5.16 -9.39 -25.25
CA ALA A 167 5.20 -10.24 -26.43
C ALA A 167 5.14 -9.43 -27.73
N ASP A 168 4.27 -8.43 -27.80
CA ASP A 168 4.19 -7.48 -28.93
C ASP A 168 5.52 -6.72 -29.13
N ALA A 169 6.21 -6.36 -28.04
CA ALA A 169 7.51 -5.68 -28.08
C ALA A 169 8.68 -6.59 -28.49
N GLY A 170 8.51 -7.92 -28.46
CA GLY A 170 9.51 -8.88 -28.92
C GLY A 170 10.00 -9.89 -27.86
N TYR A 171 9.44 -9.90 -26.66
CA TYR A 171 9.72 -10.96 -25.69
C TYR A 171 9.17 -12.29 -26.17
N LYS A 172 9.92 -13.36 -25.99
CA LYS A 172 9.56 -14.70 -26.47
C LYS A 172 9.45 -15.74 -25.37
N VAL A 173 10.03 -15.49 -24.20
CA VAL A 173 10.03 -16.41 -23.07
C VAL A 173 9.38 -15.77 -21.86
N PHE A 174 8.32 -16.43 -21.36
CA PHE A 174 7.57 -15.98 -20.19
C PHE A 174 7.56 -17.10 -19.15
N ILE A 175 7.94 -16.78 -17.91
CA ILE A 175 7.93 -17.72 -16.80
C ILE A 175 7.05 -17.14 -15.69
N LEU A 176 5.90 -17.80 -15.43
CA LEU A 176 5.00 -17.42 -14.36
C LEU A 176 5.19 -18.36 -13.17
N LEU A 177 5.76 -17.82 -12.10
CA LEU A 177 5.87 -18.48 -10.83
C LEU A 177 4.58 -18.24 -10.05
N THR A 178 3.81 -19.29 -9.86
CA THR A 178 2.58 -19.23 -9.04
C THR A 178 2.89 -19.61 -7.60
N GLY A 179 1.91 -19.54 -6.70
CA GLY A 179 2.07 -20.02 -5.34
C GLY A 179 2.50 -21.50 -5.27
N THR A 180 2.59 -22.02 -4.06
CA THR A 180 2.99 -23.44 -3.82
C THR A 180 1.84 -24.44 -4.02
N ILE A 181 0.60 -23.96 -4.20
CA ILE A 181 -0.63 -24.77 -4.26
C ILE A 181 -1.02 -25.06 -5.71
N GLU A 182 -1.33 -26.32 -6.02
CA GLU A 182 -1.69 -26.77 -7.39
C GLU A 182 -2.96 -26.11 -7.93
N SER A 183 -3.96 -25.84 -7.09
CA SER A 183 -5.19 -25.15 -7.53
C SER A 183 -4.91 -23.73 -8.04
N LEU A 184 -4.00 -23.00 -7.40
CA LEU A 184 -3.56 -21.69 -7.87
C LEU A 184 -2.88 -21.76 -9.23
N ARG A 185 -1.96 -22.69 -9.39
CA ARG A 185 -1.29 -22.91 -10.67
C ARG A 185 -2.30 -23.20 -11.80
N LYS A 186 -3.27 -24.07 -11.53
CA LYS A 186 -4.33 -24.39 -12.50
C LYS A 186 -5.17 -23.17 -12.87
N GLN A 187 -5.54 -22.36 -11.89
CA GLN A 187 -6.29 -21.13 -12.12
C GLN A 187 -5.49 -20.13 -12.96
N THR A 188 -4.20 -19.95 -12.64
CA THR A 188 -3.31 -19.07 -13.40
C THR A 188 -3.13 -19.60 -14.83
N GLN A 189 -2.93 -20.93 -14.99
CA GLN A 189 -2.83 -21.57 -16.29
C GLN A 189 -4.08 -21.30 -17.15
N GLU A 190 -5.27 -21.50 -16.58
CA GLU A 190 -6.54 -21.22 -17.26
C GLU A 190 -6.64 -19.79 -17.73
N ARG A 191 -6.32 -18.82 -16.86
CA ARG A 191 -6.35 -17.39 -17.18
C ARG A 191 -5.35 -17.01 -18.26
N VAL A 192 -4.16 -17.61 -18.25
CA VAL A 192 -3.14 -17.43 -19.31
C VAL A 192 -3.59 -18.06 -20.63
N GLU A 193 -4.20 -19.25 -20.59
CA GLU A 193 -4.79 -19.87 -21.78
C GLU A 193 -5.89 -19.00 -22.37
N GLU A 194 -6.80 -18.47 -21.54
CA GLU A 194 -7.88 -17.60 -22.01
C GLU A 194 -7.40 -16.21 -22.46
N GLY A 195 -6.43 -15.59 -21.76
CA GLY A 195 -6.03 -14.19 -21.98
C GLY A 195 -4.83 -13.98 -22.90
N PHE A 196 -3.97 -14.98 -23.08
CA PHE A 196 -2.74 -14.84 -23.88
C PHE A 196 -2.62 -15.89 -25.00
N ILE A 197 -2.76 -17.18 -24.67
CA ILE A 197 -2.51 -18.26 -25.63
C ILE A 197 -3.68 -18.43 -26.59
N GLY A 198 -4.90 -18.51 -26.09
CA GLY A 198 -6.13 -18.72 -26.87
C GLY A 198 -6.47 -20.21 -27.14
N ILE A 199 -5.76 -21.15 -26.51
CA ILE A 199 -6.00 -22.61 -26.63
C ILE A 199 -5.97 -23.23 -25.24
N ASP A 200 -6.93 -24.12 -24.96
CA ASP A 200 -6.90 -25.03 -23.81
C ASP A 200 -5.89 -26.17 -24.10
N MET A 201 -4.75 -26.13 -23.45
CA MET A 201 -3.64 -27.07 -23.61
C MET A 201 -3.92 -28.45 -22.99
N SER A 202 -5.01 -28.63 -22.25
CA SER A 202 -5.42 -29.91 -21.65
C SER A 202 -6.43 -30.71 -22.50
N ALA A 203 -7.00 -30.10 -23.55
CA ALA A 203 -7.94 -30.77 -24.43
C ALA A 203 -7.26 -31.83 -25.30
N ASN A 204 -7.78 -33.06 -25.29
CA ASN A 204 -7.27 -34.19 -26.07
C ASN A 204 -7.59 -34.13 -27.58
N THR A 205 -7.88 -32.94 -28.10
CA THR A 205 -8.22 -32.71 -29.51
C THR A 205 -6.96 -32.29 -30.28
N THR A 206 -6.80 -32.84 -31.50
CA THR A 206 -5.73 -32.40 -32.39
C THR A 206 -5.87 -30.90 -32.71
N GLY A 207 -4.93 -30.09 -32.21
CA GLY A 207 -4.99 -28.64 -32.34
C GLY A 207 -5.56 -27.90 -31.12
N GLY A 208 -6.01 -28.58 -30.05
CA GLY A 208 -6.58 -28.00 -28.86
C GLY A 208 -7.97 -27.35 -29.05
N LYS A 209 -8.62 -26.99 -27.95
CA LYS A 209 -9.90 -26.23 -27.99
C LYS A 209 -9.59 -24.73 -27.88
N ARG A 210 -10.06 -23.93 -28.81
CA ARG A 210 -9.93 -22.47 -28.73
C ARG A 210 -10.73 -21.92 -27.54
N VAL A 211 -10.11 -21.03 -26.80
CA VAL A 211 -10.69 -20.38 -25.62
C VAL A 211 -10.28 -18.90 -25.58
N GLY A 212 -11.09 -18.06 -24.96
CA GLY A 212 -10.77 -16.65 -24.71
C GLY A 212 -10.28 -15.92 -25.98
N VAL A 213 -9.08 -15.35 -25.91
CA VAL A 213 -8.47 -14.61 -27.06
C VAL A 213 -8.33 -15.44 -28.33
N GLY A 214 -8.44 -16.75 -28.27
CA GLY A 214 -8.40 -17.64 -29.43
C GLY A 214 -9.72 -17.73 -30.20
N LEU A 215 -10.82 -17.21 -29.68
CA LEU A 215 -12.14 -17.28 -30.32
C LEU A 215 -12.28 -16.35 -31.54
N ASP A 216 -11.38 -15.40 -31.72
CA ASP A 216 -11.33 -14.49 -32.88
C ASP A 216 -10.88 -15.15 -34.20
N ASN A 217 -10.57 -16.46 -34.17
CA ASN A 217 -10.13 -17.26 -35.30
C ASN A 217 -8.84 -16.81 -36.03
N LYS A 218 -8.09 -15.88 -35.46
CA LYS A 218 -6.78 -15.48 -36.00
C LYS A 218 -5.70 -16.52 -35.69
N PRO A 219 -4.56 -16.48 -36.38
CA PRO A 219 -3.41 -17.32 -36.08
C PRO A 219 -2.96 -17.12 -34.62
N ILE A 220 -2.51 -18.20 -34.01
CA ILE A 220 -2.02 -18.22 -32.63
C ILE A 220 -0.51 -18.31 -32.67
N HIS A 221 0.14 -17.33 -32.02
CA HIS A 221 1.61 -17.19 -31.99
C HIS A 221 2.17 -17.35 -30.56
N ALA A 222 1.45 -18.07 -29.72
CA ALA A 222 1.88 -18.39 -28.37
C ALA A 222 1.51 -19.82 -27.99
N MET A 223 2.35 -20.44 -27.16
CA MET A 223 2.11 -21.77 -26.64
C MET A 223 2.54 -21.89 -25.18
N ALA A 224 1.90 -22.80 -24.44
CA ALA A 224 2.37 -23.19 -23.12
C ALA A 224 3.02 -24.59 -23.16
N LEU A 225 4.11 -24.74 -22.42
CA LEU A 225 4.71 -26.05 -22.15
C LEU A 225 4.22 -26.65 -20.82
N THR A 226 3.21 -26.05 -20.23
CA THR A 226 2.44 -26.48 -19.07
C THR A 226 0.96 -26.55 -19.43
N SER A 227 0.13 -27.25 -18.65
CA SER A 227 -1.31 -27.32 -18.86
C SER A 227 -2.09 -27.32 -17.55
N ARG A 228 -3.42 -27.15 -17.62
CA ARG A 228 -4.29 -27.28 -16.42
C ARG A 228 -4.12 -28.66 -15.75
N ALA A 229 -3.83 -29.71 -16.52
CA ALA A 229 -3.67 -31.06 -16.01
C ALA A 229 -2.29 -31.35 -15.41
N SER A 230 -1.23 -30.64 -15.86
CA SER A 230 0.14 -30.92 -15.43
C SER A 230 1.03 -29.71 -15.40
N ASP A 231 1.81 -29.63 -14.33
CA ASP A 231 2.97 -28.76 -14.19
C ASP A 231 4.12 -29.21 -15.11
N PHE A 232 5.18 -28.45 -15.26
CA PHE A 232 6.33 -28.82 -16.09
C PHE A 232 6.99 -30.12 -15.60
N ARG A 233 7.01 -31.17 -16.46
CA ARG A 233 7.50 -32.50 -16.10
C ARG A 233 8.91 -32.83 -16.58
N GLY A 234 9.44 -32.01 -17.48
CA GLY A 234 10.83 -32.19 -17.98
C GLY A 234 11.08 -33.49 -18.77
N ASN A 235 10.06 -34.08 -19.39
CA ASN A 235 10.24 -35.25 -20.26
C ASN A 235 10.88 -34.80 -21.60
N SER A 236 12.20 -34.71 -21.59
CA SER A 236 13.05 -34.16 -22.64
C SER A 236 12.88 -34.85 -24.00
N ASN A 237 12.45 -36.11 -24.03
CA ASN A 237 12.35 -36.89 -25.27
C ASN A 237 11.11 -36.57 -26.12
N LYS A 238 10.15 -35.78 -25.62
CA LYS A 238 8.93 -35.39 -26.37
C LYS A 238 8.84 -33.90 -26.72
N ILE A 239 9.72 -33.08 -26.19
CA ILE A 239 9.70 -31.62 -26.38
C ILE A 239 11.13 -31.20 -26.74
N ALA A 240 11.66 -31.63 -27.88
CA ALA A 240 12.84 -31.05 -28.49
C ALA A 240 12.40 -29.78 -29.22
N MET A 241 12.26 -28.68 -28.48
CA MET A 241 11.86 -27.39 -29.01
C MET A 241 13.00 -26.41 -28.86
N SER A 242 13.43 -25.83 -29.94
CA SER A 242 14.35 -24.70 -29.95
C SER A 242 13.57 -23.43 -29.75
N LEU A 243 13.97 -22.64 -28.75
CA LEU A 243 13.55 -21.24 -28.63
C LEU A 243 14.26 -20.43 -29.71
N GLY A 244 13.62 -19.39 -30.24
CA GLY A 244 14.21 -18.53 -31.26
C GLY A 244 13.36 -17.27 -31.47
N GLU A 245 13.97 -16.22 -32.01
CA GLU A 245 13.28 -14.95 -32.29
C GLU A 245 12.18 -15.13 -33.36
N ASP A 246 12.38 -16.06 -34.28
CA ASP A 246 11.45 -16.44 -35.35
C ASP A 246 10.33 -17.39 -34.89
N LYS A 247 10.38 -17.83 -33.66
CA LYS A 247 9.40 -18.78 -33.09
C LYS A 247 8.29 -18.08 -32.34
N ASP A 248 7.21 -18.81 -32.09
CA ASP A 248 6.11 -18.39 -31.25
C ASP A 248 6.56 -18.13 -29.80
N ALA A 249 5.86 -17.23 -29.12
CA ALA A 249 6.10 -16.96 -27.70
C ALA A 249 5.80 -18.21 -26.85
N VAL A 250 6.65 -18.47 -25.87
CA VAL A 250 6.53 -19.65 -25.00
C VAL A 250 6.29 -19.22 -23.56
N VAL A 251 5.27 -19.79 -22.92
CA VAL A 251 4.95 -19.51 -21.53
C VAL A 251 5.01 -20.79 -20.67
N PHE A 252 5.59 -20.64 -19.47
CA PHE A 252 5.66 -21.66 -18.44
C PHE A 252 4.87 -21.19 -17.22
N VAL A 253 3.80 -21.88 -16.85
CA VAL A 253 3.04 -21.60 -15.61
C VAL A 253 3.36 -22.69 -14.61
N ILE A 254 4.24 -22.39 -13.66
CA ILE A 254 4.85 -23.38 -12.76
C ILE A 254 4.65 -23.02 -11.28
N LYS A 255 4.65 -24.04 -10.44
CA LYS A 255 4.67 -23.84 -8.99
C LYS A 255 6.07 -23.50 -8.49
N LYS A 256 6.13 -22.74 -7.40
CA LYS A 256 7.36 -22.51 -6.65
C LYS A 256 7.73 -23.78 -5.86
N ASN A 257 8.29 -24.76 -6.54
CA ASN A 257 8.85 -25.93 -5.89
C ASN A 257 10.18 -26.36 -6.51
N THR A 258 11.02 -26.98 -5.69
CA THR A 258 12.39 -27.33 -6.05
C THR A 258 12.48 -28.25 -7.27
N THR A 259 11.59 -29.25 -7.36
CA THR A 259 11.61 -30.22 -8.44
C THR A 259 11.29 -29.60 -9.79
N THR A 260 10.24 -28.78 -9.88
CA THR A 260 9.82 -28.12 -11.12
C THR A 260 10.86 -27.09 -11.57
N LEU A 261 11.32 -26.24 -10.65
CA LEU A 261 12.35 -25.24 -10.94
C LEU A 261 13.65 -25.87 -11.43
N THR A 262 14.14 -26.93 -10.78
CA THR A 262 15.35 -27.65 -11.20
C THR A 262 15.19 -28.27 -12.60
N LYS A 263 14.05 -28.91 -12.87
CA LYS A 263 13.78 -29.51 -14.16
C LYS A 263 13.69 -28.48 -15.29
N LEU A 264 13.01 -27.36 -15.04
CA LEU A 264 12.89 -26.29 -16.03
C LEU A 264 14.25 -25.66 -16.33
N THR A 265 15.02 -25.31 -15.30
CA THR A 265 16.35 -24.73 -15.46
C THR A 265 17.26 -25.66 -16.26
N LYS A 266 17.26 -26.98 -15.95
CA LYS A 266 18.05 -27.94 -16.65
C LYS A 266 17.62 -28.09 -18.12
N TRP A 267 16.30 -28.16 -18.39
CA TRP A 267 15.76 -28.27 -19.75
C TRP A 267 16.13 -27.03 -20.60
N LEU A 268 16.06 -25.84 -20.05
CA LEU A 268 16.46 -24.60 -20.72
C LEU A 268 17.94 -24.63 -21.09
N ILE A 269 18.80 -24.97 -20.15
CA ILE A 269 20.26 -25.05 -20.40
C ILE A 269 20.61 -26.13 -21.40
N ASP A 270 20.11 -27.35 -21.23
CA ASP A 270 20.48 -28.48 -22.04
C ASP A 270 20.07 -28.32 -23.51
N LEU A 271 18.99 -27.60 -23.82
CA LEU A 271 18.42 -27.51 -25.16
C LEU A 271 18.59 -26.18 -25.86
N ASN A 272 18.80 -25.08 -25.10
CA ASN A 272 18.72 -23.74 -25.67
C ASN A 272 19.90 -22.82 -25.30
N ALA A 273 20.73 -23.19 -24.33
CA ALA A 273 21.85 -22.36 -23.95
C ALA A 273 23.05 -22.55 -24.89
N ASP A 274 23.78 -21.48 -25.12
CA ASP A 274 25.08 -21.55 -25.80
C ASP A 274 26.04 -22.45 -24.98
N PRO A 275 26.70 -23.42 -25.62
CA PRO A 275 27.57 -24.39 -24.92
C PRO A 275 28.78 -23.75 -24.19
N ARG A 276 29.21 -22.52 -24.58
CA ARG A 276 30.38 -21.86 -23.99
C ARG A 276 29.99 -20.97 -22.82
N THR A 277 28.89 -20.22 -22.95
CA THR A 277 28.46 -19.23 -21.96
C THR A 277 27.46 -19.82 -20.98
N HIS A 278 26.83 -20.94 -21.32
CA HIS A 278 25.67 -21.52 -20.61
C HIS A 278 24.50 -20.55 -20.46
N LYS A 279 24.40 -19.53 -21.34
CA LYS A 279 23.36 -18.53 -21.38
C LYS A 279 22.48 -18.66 -22.62
N ILE A 280 21.24 -18.25 -22.50
CA ILE A 280 20.29 -18.13 -23.60
C ILE A 280 20.23 -16.66 -24.00
N ASP A 281 20.60 -16.36 -25.24
CA ASP A 281 20.60 -14.97 -25.75
C ASP A 281 19.19 -14.59 -26.23
N MET A 282 18.28 -14.41 -25.31
CA MET A 282 16.90 -14.00 -25.55
C MET A 282 16.35 -13.18 -24.39
N PRO A 283 15.41 -12.24 -24.64
CA PRO A 283 14.72 -11.52 -23.59
C PRO A 283 13.69 -12.43 -22.90
N MET A 284 13.76 -12.49 -21.58
CA MET A 284 12.86 -13.27 -20.74
C MET A 284 12.17 -12.35 -19.72
N LEU A 285 10.86 -12.59 -19.53
CA LEU A 285 10.08 -11.96 -18.47
C LEU A 285 9.59 -13.04 -17.50
N MET A 286 10.10 -12.96 -16.27
CA MET A 286 9.66 -13.80 -15.15
C MET A 286 8.70 -12.98 -14.28
N ILE A 287 7.49 -13.49 -14.11
CA ILE A 287 6.48 -12.91 -13.21
C ILE A 287 6.33 -13.84 -12.02
N ASP A 288 6.50 -13.29 -10.84
CA ASP A 288 6.38 -14.00 -9.57
C ASP A 288 5.11 -13.55 -8.83
N ASP A 289 4.02 -14.31 -9.00
CA ASP A 289 2.76 -14.07 -8.28
C ASP A 289 2.88 -14.53 -6.82
N GLU A 290 2.39 -13.74 -5.89
CA GLU A 290 2.64 -13.89 -4.45
C GLU A 290 4.16 -13.90 -4.13
N ALA A 291 4.89 -12.88 -4.59
CA ALA A 291 6.35 -12.78 -4.41
C ALA A 291 6.79 -12.68 -2.94
N ASP A 292 5.90 -12.31 -2.03
CA ASP A 292 6.10 -12.32 -0.58
C ASP A 292 6.12 -13.75 0.02
N ASN A 293 5.79 -14.78 -0.79
CA ASN A 293 5.67 -16.16 -0.32
C ASN A 293 6.58 -17.12 -1.08
N ALA A 294 7.34 -17.92 -0.36
CA ALA A 294 8.28 -18.93 -0.84
C ALA A 294 9.49 -18.40 -1.65
N SER A 295 9.39 -17.22 -2.29
CA SER A 295 10.48 -16.58 -3.03
C SER A 295 11.48 -15.88 -2.10
N ILE A 296 11.02 -15.46 -0.93
CA ILE A 296 11.85 -14.79 0.07
C ILE A 296 12.86 -15.78 0.68
N ASN A 297 14.10 -15.33 0.81
CA ASN A 297 15.11 -16.10 1.53
C ASN A 297 14.85 -16.06 3.05
N THR A 298 14.40 -17.16 3.62
CA THR A 298 14.09 -17.32 5.04
C THR A 298 15.10 -18.20 5.79
N SER A 299 16.23 -18.55 5.16
CA SER A 299 17.29 -19.36 5.79
C SER A 299 17.94 -18.57 6.93
N SER A 300 18.24 -19.22 8.04
CA SER A 300 19.03 -18.65 9.13
C SER A 300 20.50 -18.47 8.75
N ASP A 301 20.98 -19.25 7.80
CA ASP A 301 22.31 -19.11 7.21
C ASP A 301 22.26 -18.09 6.06
N LYS A 302 23.01 -17.00 6.21
CA LYS A 302 23.11 -15.97 5.17
C LYS A 302 23.84 -16.46 3.93
N GLU A 303 24.70 -17.47 4.06
CA GLU A 303 25.53 -17.99 2.98
C GLU A 303 24.82 -19.10 2.16
N ASP A 304 23.80 -19.77 2.73
CA ASP A 304 23.00 -20.79 2.03
C ASP A 304 21.52 -20.41 2.02
N PRO A 305 21.06 -19.70 0.98
CA PRO A 305 19.68 -19.28 0.84
C PRO A 305 18.75 -20.48 0.70
N THR A 306 17.45 -20.24 0.98
CA THR A 306 16.42 -21.30 0.79
C THR A 306 16.47 -21.84 -0.64
N LYS A 307 16.29 -23.15 -0.78
CA LYS A 307 16.40 -23.83 -2.09
C LYS A 307 15.53 -23.23 -3.19
N ILE A 308 14.32 -22.76 -2.85
CA ILE A 308 13.42 -22.12 -3.83
C ILE A 308 13.99 -20.78 -4.28
N ASN A 309 14.41 -19.91 -3.35
CA ASN A 309 15.03 -18.63 -3.68
C ASN A 309 16.25 -18.83 -4.57
N LYS A 310 17.17 -19.71 -4.19
CA LYS A 310 18.38 -20.04 -4.98
C LYS A 310 18.05 -20.51 -6.40
N LEU A 311 17.00 -21.35 -6.56
CA LEU A 311 16.60 -21.85 -7.86
C LEU A 311 15.91 -20.80 -8.73
N ILE A 312 15.13 -19.89 -8.16
CA ILE A 312 14.51 -18.76 -8.89
C ILE A 312 15.62 -17.85 -9.43
N ARG A 313 16.59 -17.49 -8.59
CA ARG A 313 17.74 -16.67 -8.97
C ARG A 313 18.56 -17.33 -10.08
N LYS A 314 18.87 -18.63 -9.93
CA LYS A 314 19.58 -19.41 -10.96
C LYS A 314 18.80 -19.45 -12.27
N LEU A 315 17.47 -19.60 -12.23
CA LEU A 315 16.62 -19.60 -13.41
C LEU A 315 16.63 -18.25 -14.13
N ALA A 316 16.56 -17.14 -13.38
CA ALA A 316 16.67 -15.79 -13.95
C ALA A 316 18.04 -15.54 -14.58
N ASP A 317 19.10 -16.11 -14.01
CA ASP A 317 20.49 -15.97 -14.50
C ASP A 317 20.78 -16.77 -15.78
N VAL A 318 19.90 -17.66 -16.24
CA VAL A 318 20.09 -18.45 -17.47
C VAL A 318 20.06 -17.56 -18.72
N PHE A 319 19.39 -16.42 -18.70
CA PHE A 319 19.19 -15.56 -19.87
C PHE A 319 20.13 -14.33 -19.86
N THR A 320 20.48 -13.83 -21.06
CA THR A 320 21.30 -12.61 -21.20
C THR A 320 20.50 -11.35 -20.92
N LYS A 321 19.19 -11.36 -21.17
CA LYS A 321 18.25 -10.27 -20.92
C LYS A 321 17.12 -10.76 -20.05
N SER A 322 17.24 -10.58 -18.75
CA SER A 322 16.29 -11.10 -17.77
C SER A 322 15.53 -9.99 -17.06
N ASN A 323 14.24 -10.20 -16.83
CA ASN A 323 13.46 -9.40 -15.92
C ASN A 323 12.77 -10.30 -14.91
N TYR A 324 12.94 -10.01 -13.64
CA TYR A 324 12.19 -10.59 -12.54
C TYR A 324 11.23 -9.55 -11.97
N VAL A 325 9.94 -9.81 -12.03
CA VAL A 325 8.90 -8.88 -11.58
C VAL A 325 7.99 -9.59 -10.59
N GLY A 326 8.14 -9.22 -9.32
CA GLY A 326 7.28 -9.72 -8.24
C GLY A 326 5.92 -9.00 -8.23
N PHE A 327 4.84 -9.74 -8.05
CA PHE A 327 3.49 -9.22 -7.79
C PHE A 327 3.06 -9.63 -6.39
N THR A 328 2.62 -8.68 -5.58
CA THR A 328 2.13 -8.96 -4.22
C THR A 328 1.06 -7.96 -3.79
N ALA A 329 0.24 -8.36 -2.82
CA ALA A 329 -0.64 -7.46 -2.09
C ALA A 329 -0.07 -7.08 -0.70
N THR A 330 1.00 -7.75 -0.28
CA THR A 330 1.64 -7.60 1.02
C THR A 330 3.16 -7.44 0.84
N PRO A 331 3.62 -6.26 0.42
CA PRO A 331 4.99 -6.03 -0.03
C PRO A 331 6.04 -6.09 1.09
N PHE A 332 5.59 -6.12 2.35
CA PHE A 332 6.45 -5.96 3.52
C PHE A 332 7.66 -6.90 3.55
N ALA A 333 7.46 -8.17 3.19
CA ALA A 333 8.55 -9.14 3.17
C ALA A 333 9.57 -8.85 2.07
N ASN A 334 9.13 -8.28 0.93
CA ASN A 334 9.99 -7.98 -0.21
C ASN A 334 10.88 -6.76 0.03
N VAL A 335 10.35 -5.74 0.71
CA VAL A 335 11.10 -4.50 1.00
C VAL A 335 12.17 -4.70 2.09
N PHE A 336 12.07 -5.77 2.89
CA PHE A 336 13.06 -6.14 3.91
C PHE A 336 14.15 -7.13 3.41
N ILE A 337 14.17 -7.48 2.13
CA ILE A 337 15.27 -8.22 1.53
C ILE A 337 16.53 -7.36 1.60
N ASP A 338 17.67 -7.96 1.91
CA ASP A 338 18.94 -7.26 1.98
C ASP A 338 19.52 -7.04 0.57
N PRO A 339 19.72 -5.81 0.13
CA PRO A 339 20.30 -5.53 -1.18
C PRO A 339 21.80 -5.88 -1.30
N GLU A 340 22.53 -6.00 -0.18
CA GLU A 340 24.00 -6.20 -0.14
C GLU A 340 24.48 -7.65 -0.06
N THR A 341 23.61 -8.63 -0.01
CA THR A 341 24.02 -10.04 0.20
C THR A 341 24.86 -10.66 -0.93
N THR A 342 25.58 -9.84 -1.68
CA THR A 342 26.28 -10.21 -2.92
C THR A 342 27.63 -10.84 -2.75
N GLU A 343 28.42 -10.49 -1.74
CA GLU A 343 29.82 -10.93 -1.66
C GLU A 343 30.02 -12.43 -1.40
N LYS A 344 29.00 -13.12 -0.89
CA LYS A 344 29.06 -14.55 -0.54
C LYS A 344 28.02 -15.42 -1.24
N MET A 345 27.13 -14.84 -2.03
CA MET A 345 26.15 -15.55 -2.85
C MET A 345 26.56 -15.45 -4.31
N GLU A 346 26.43 -16.53 -5.08
CA GLU A 346 26.77 -16.59 -6.51
C GLU A 346 25.99 -15.54 -7.37
N THR A 347 24.87 -15.01 -6.86
CA THR A 347 24.01 -14.00 -7.52
C THR A 347 23.33 -13.12 -6.49
N HIS A 348 22.89 -11.91 -6.88
CA HIS A 348 22.10 -10.98 -6.04
C HIS A 348 20.76 -11.57 -5.57
N ASP A 349 20.29 -11.25 -4.37
CA ASP A 349 18.97 -11.65 -3.89
C ASP A 349 17.84 -10.93 -4.68
N LEU A 350 16.59 -11.31 -4.44
CA LEU A 350 15.43 -10.83 -5.19
C LEU A 350 14.88 -9.48 -4.65
N PHE A 351 15.75 -8.65 -4.10
CA PHE A 351 15.40 -7.28 -3.74
C PHE A 351 14.98 -6.50 -5.00
N PRO A 352 13.86 -5.73 -4.95
CA PRO A 352 13.39 -4.96 -6.11
C PRO A 352 14.19 -3.67 -6.31
N GLU A 353 15.46 -3.78 -6.67
CA GLU A 353 16.39 -2.65 -6.73
C GLU A 353 16.13 -1.68 -7.87
N ASP A 354 15.48 -2.13 -8.96
CA ASP A 354 15.31 -1.31 -10.15
C ASP A 354 14.02 -0.50 -10.13
N PHE A 355 12.90 -1.10 -9.66
CA PHE A 355 11.63 -0.37 -9.56
C PHE A 355 10.65 -1.01 -8.58
N ILE A 356 9.80 -0.16 -8.01
CA ILE A 356 8.60 -0.55 -7.28
C ILE A 356 7.42 0.25 -7.83
N VAL A 357 6.33 -0.43 -8.17
CA VAL A 357 5.12 0.18 -8.72
C VAL A 357 3.91 -0.19 -7.86
N ALA A 358 3.22 0.80 -7.31
CA ALA A 358 1.91 0.60 -6.72
C ALA A 358 0.82 0.81 -7.77
N LEU A 359 0.01 -0.23 -8.00
CA LEU A 359 -1.12 -0.16 -8.92
C LEU A 359 -2.20 0.78 -8.36
N PRO A 360 -2.94 1.48 -9.22
CA PRO A 360 -4.05 2.30 -8.78
C PRO A 360 -5.15 1.45 -8.15
N THR A 361 -5.72 1.93 -7.05
CA THR A 361 -6.89 1.29 -6.42
C THR A 361 -8.16 1.86 -7.04
N PRO A 362 -9.01 1.04 -7.65
CA PRO A 362 -10.30 1.52 -8.20
C PRO A 362 -11.22 2.06 -7.09
N SER A 363 -12.00 3.10 -7.39
CA SER A 363 -12.89 3.76 -6.43
C SER A 363 -14.01 2.87 -5.91
N ASN A 364 -14.42 1.87 -6.68
CA ASN A 364 -15.42 0.87 -6.31
C ASN A 364 -14.84 -0.36 -5.59
N TYR A 365 -13.51 -0.37 -5.36
CA TYR A 365 -12.88 -1.42 -4.58
C TYR A 365 -13.11 -1.19 -3.09
N ILE A 366 -13.71 -2.16 -2.42
CA ILE A 366 -13.93 -2.15 -0.98
C ILE A 366 -12.73 -2.81 -0.31
N GLY A 367 -11.79 -1.98 0.14
CA GLY A 367 -10.54 -2.39 0.78
C GLY A 367 -10.53 -2.11 2.28
N PRO A 368 -9.41 -2.42 2.95
CA PRO A 368 -9.29 -2.22 4.39
C PRO A 368 -9.45 -0.76 4.82
N THR A 369 -8.98 0.20 4.05
CA THR A 369 -9.11 1.65 4.31
C THR A 369 -10.55 2.15 4.31
N ARG A 370 -11.46 1.48 3.58
CA ARG A 370 -12.88 1.84 3.51
C ARG A 370 -13.77 1.10 4.52
N ILE A 371 -13.20 0.11 5.25
CA ILE A 371 -13.97 -0.72 6.19
C ILE A 371 -13.58 -0.46 7.65
N PHE A 372 -12.29 -0.52 7.96
CA PHE A 372 -11.82 -0.65 9.35
C PHE A 372 -11.59 0.66 10.11
N PRO A 373 -11.13 1.78 9.52
CA PRO A 373 -11.08 3.06 10.23
C PRO A 373 -12.46 3.48 10.75
N LYS A 374 -12.51 4.18 11.88
CA LYS A 374 -13.77 4.56 12.55
C LYS A 374 -14.67 5.48 11.72
N ASP A 375 -14.05 6.31 10.90
CA ASP A 375 -14.66 7.25 9.95
C ASP A 375 -14.86 6.66 8.55
N ALA A 376 -14.53 5.38 8.35
CA ALA A 376 -14.63 4.75 7.03
C ALA A 376 -16.09 4.53 6.61
N GLU A 377 -16.34 4.68 5.30
CA GLU A 377 -17.64 4.56 4.65
C GLU A 377 -18.41 3.28 5.04
N PHE A 378 -17.69 2.15 5.11
CA PHE A 378 -18.27 0.84 5.42
C PHE A 378 -17.99 0.38 6.86
N HIS A 379 -17.59 1.27 7.76
CA HIS A 379 -17.33 0.90 9.16
C HIS A 379 -18.57 0.31 9.84
N SER A 380 -19.76 0.81 9.48
CA SER A 380 -21.04 0.30 10.00
C SER A 380 -21.36 -1.14 9.58
N GLN A 381 -20.61 -1.72 8.65
CA GLN A 381 -20.75 -3.12 8.21
C GLN A 381 -19.99 -4.10 9.13
N LEU A 382 -19.17 -3.59 10.05
CA LEU A 382 -18.49 -4.39 11.05
C LEU A 382 -19.47 -4.73 12.19
N VAL A 383 -19.53 -6.01 12.53
CA VAL A 383 -20.27 -6.49 13.69
C VAL A 383 -19.28 -7.14 14.65
N TYR A 384 -19.13 -6.56 15.83
CA TYR A 384 -18.23 -7.10 16.83
C TYR A 384 -18.83 -8.32 17.50
N ILE A 385 -18.03 -9.38 17.65
CA ILE A 385 -18.43 -10.62 18.32
C ILE A 385 -18.34 -10.40 19.83
N PRO A 386 -19.48 -10.32 20.55
CA PRO A 386 -19.51 -9.96 21.98
C PRO A 386 -19.26 -11.14 22.90
N ASP A 387 -19.50 -12.36 22.41
CA ASP A 387 -19.52 -13.62 23.14
C ASP A 387 -18.31 -14.52 22.85
N ALA A 388 -17.25 -13.93 22.24
CA ALA A 388 -15.99 -14.61 22.01
C ALA A 388 -14.99 -14.29 23.12
N GLY A 389 -14.13 -15.26 23.44
CA GLY A 389 -13.06 -15.09 24.43
C GLY A 389 -13.49 -15.10 25.89
N ARG A 390 -14.75 -15.43 26.19
CA ARG A 390 -15.18 -15.67 27.55
C ARG A 390 -14.83 -17.11 27.95
N GLU A 391 -14.17 -17.28 29.08
CA GLU A 391 -14.00 -18.58 29.70
C GLU A 391 -15.35 -18.99 30.34
N GLU A 392 -15.95 -20.08 29.87
CA GLU A 392 -17.05 -20.72 30.55
C GLU A 392 -16.50 -21.59 31.68
N GLU A 393 -17.22 -21.72 32.78
CA GLU A 393 -16.80 -22.47 33.97
C GLU A 393 -16.47 -23.95 33.69
N ASP A 394 -17.00 -24.50 32.59
CA ASP A 394 -16.75 -25.88 32.13
C ASP A 394 -15.53 -26.04 31.19
N GLY A 395 -14.79 -25.00 30.91
CA GLY A 395 -13.57 -25.02 30.06
C GLY A 395 -13.82 -25.19 28.56
N TYR A 396 -15.06 -25.05 28.08
CA TYR A 396 -15.42 -25.12 26.65
C TYR A 396 -15.61 -23.74 26.02
N SER A 397 -14.85 -22.72 26.43
CA SER A 397 -14.95 -21.40 25.86
C SER A 397 -14.49 -21.37 24.39
N PHE A 398 -15.21 -20.60 23.60
CA PHE A 398 -14.84 -20.34 22.21
C PHE A 398 -13.84 -19.19 22.15
N TYR A 399 -12.55 -19.52 21.97
CA TYR A 399 -11.47 -18.55 21.92
C TYR A 399 -10.44 -18.89 20.84
N PHE A 400 -9.57 -17.96 20.51
CA PHE A 400 -8.61 -18.07 19.43
C PHE A 400 -7.70 -19.32 19.44
N LYS A 401 -7.37 -19.84 20.61
CA LYS A 401 -6.38 -20.92 20.79
C LYS A 401 -7.03 -22.28 21.14
N HIS A 402 -8.15 -22.62 20.53
CA HIS A 402 -8.78 -23.91 20.78
C HIS A 402 -7.93 -25.09 20.27
N LYS A 403 -8.09 -26.26 20.90
CA LYS A 403 -7.37 -27.50 20.56
C LYS A 403 -7.94 -28.14 19.29
N LYS A 404 -7.16 -29.03 18.66
CA LYS A 404 -7.54 -29.76 17.42
C LYS A 404 -8.75 -30.66 17.54
N ASP A 405 -9.13 -31.01 18.74
CA ASP A 405 -10.27 -31.89 19.11
C ASP A 405 -11.39 -31.16 19.83
N TRP A 406 -11.41 -29.83 19.75
CA TRP A 406 -12.42 -28.99 20.36
C TRP A 406 -13.85 -29.38 19.89
N LYS A 407 -14.80 -29.50 20.84
CA LYS A 407 -16.19 -29.83 20.65
C LYS A 407 -17.11 -29.00 21.57
N GLY A 408 -16.81 -27.74 21.74
CA GLY A 408 -17.62 -26.82 22.54
C GLY A 408 -18.82 -26.25 21.79
N LYS A 409 -19.56 -25.36 22.46
CA LYS A 409 -20.64 -24.59 21.85
C LYS A 409 -20.09 -23.49 20.96
N LEU A 410 -20.77 -23.22 19.84
CA LEU A 410 -20.50 -22.03 19.03
C LEU A 410 -21.06 -20.78 19.72
N PRO A 411 -20.42 -19.61 19.50
CA PRO A 411 -20.99 -18.34 19.94
C PRO A 411 -22.38 -18.11 19.34
N GLU A 412 -23.27 -17.53 20.09
CA GLU A 412 -24.60 -17.18 19.59
C GLU A 412 -24.57 -16.20 18.44
N SER A 413 -23.59 -15.28 18.42
CA SER A 413 -23.33 -14.35 17.33
C SER A 413 -23.07 -15.05 15.99
N MET A 414 -22.59 -16.30 15.98
CA MET A 414 -22.46 -17.08 14.75
C MET A 414 -23.82 -17.48 14.18
N THR A 415 -24.79 -17.81 15.04
CA THR A 415 -26.16 -18.07 14.60
C THR A 415 -26.78 -16.81 13.98
N ASP A 416 -26.55 -15.65 14.57
CA ASP A 416 -27.02 -14.36 14.04
C ASP A 416 -26.37 -14.06 12.68
N ALA A 417 -25.08 -14.36 12.51
CA ALA A 417 -24.39 -14.21 11.22
C ALA A 417 -24.97 -15.15 10.14
N ILE A 418 -25.35 -16.39 10.52
CA ILE A 418 -26.00 -17.32 9.60
C ILE A 418 -27.39 -16.80 9.21
N TYR A 419 -28.16 -16.27 10.15
CA TYR A 419 -29.47 -15.68 9.88
C TYR A 419 -29.35 -14.41 9.03
N ALA A 420 -28.32 -13.59 9.27
CA ALA A 420 -28.01 -12.46 8.40
C ALA A 420 -27.72 -12.91 6.96
N PHE A 421 -27.04 -14.05 6.77
CA PHE A 421 -26.84 -14.61 5.42
C PHE A 421 -28.15 -15.02 4.75
N TYR A 422 -29.10 -15.59 5.49
CA TYR A 422 -30.41 -15.93 4.94
C TYR A 422 -31.20 -14.68 4.54
N LEU A 423 -31.23 -13.68 5.40
CA LEU A 423 -31.87 -12.39 5.15
C LEU A 423 -31.28 -11.67 3.95
N ALA A 424 -29.94 -11.61 3.87
CA ALA A 424 -29.26 -11.01 2.72
C ALA A 424 -29.57 -11.77 1.41
N ASN A 425 -29.67 -13.09 1.44
CA ASN A 425 -30.10 -13.86 0.27
C ASN A 425 -31.54 -13.52 -0.14
N ALA A 426 -32.47 -13.41 0.81
CA ALA A 426 -33.86 -13.04 0.53
C ALA A 426 -33.95 -11.61 -0.07
N ILE A 427 -33.23 -10.64 0.51
CA ILE A 427 -33.21 -9.26 0.00
C ILE A 427 -32.62 -9.21 -1.41
N ARG A 428 -31.54 -9.96 -1.69
CA ARG A 428 -30.97 -10.04 -3.06
C ARG A 428 -31.93 -10.69 -4.04
N ASP A 429 -32.74 -11.67 -3.61
CA ASP A 429 -33.79 -12.24 -4.45
C ASP A 429 -34.88 -11.21 -4.78
N LEU A 430 -35.30 -10.40 -3.80
CA LEU A 430 -36.25 -9.31 -4.00
C LEU A 430 -35.70 -8.22 -4.92
N ARG A 431 -34.39 -7.99 -4.94
CA ARG A 431 -33.70 -7.08 -5.88
C ARG A 431 -33.55 -7.66 -7.29
N GLY A 432 -33.99 -8.87 -7.57
CA GLY A 432 -33.89 -9.50 -8.88
C GLY A 432 -32.55 -10.18 -9.20
N ASP A 433 -31.72 -10.44 -8.18
CA ASP A 433 -30.36 -10.94 -8.30
C ASP A 433 -30.25 -12.47 -8.08
N GLN A 434 -31.23 -13.23 -8.56
CA GLN A 434 -31.34 -14.70 -8.29
C GLN A 434 -30.27 -15.53 -9.00
N ARG A 435 -29.66 -15.01 -10.07
CA ARG A 435 -28.72 -15.74 -10.91
C ARG A 435 -27.28 -15.67 -10.43
N GLU A 436 -26.95 -14.74 -9.54
CA GLU A 436 -25.61 -14.50 -9.04
C GLU A 436 -25.24 -15.45 -7.91
N HIS A 437 -23.96 -15.80 -7.82
CA HIS A 437 -23.44 -16.59 -6.71
C HIS A 437 -23.49 -15.83 -5.39
N ARG A 438 -23.64 -16.55 -4.28
CA ARG A 438 -23.74 -15.98 -2.94
C ARG A 438 -23.01 -16.85 -1.93
N SER A 439 -22.08 -16.26 -1.23
CA SER A 439 -21.22 -17.00 -0.30
C SER A 439 -21.26 -16.37 1.10
N MET A 440 -21.16 -17.24 2.09
CA MET A 440 -20.81 -16.92 3.46
C MET A 440 -19.48 -17.61 3.80
N LEU A 441 -18.58 -16.90 4.46
CA LEU A 441 -17.32 -17.42 4.97
C LEU A 441 -17.41 -17.64 6.49
N ILE A 442 -17.08 -18.85 6.95
CA ILE A 442 -16.81 -19.13 8.36
C ILE A 442 -15.34 -19.56 8.50
N ASN A 443 -14.51 -18.67 9.04
CA ASN A 443 -13.08 -18.88 9.24
C ASN A 443 -12.70 -18.73 10.70
N ILE A 444 -12.76 -19.83 11.45
CA ILE A 444 -12.55 -19.85 12.90
C ILE A 444 -11.50 -20.88 13.34
N SER A 445 -11.15 -21.85 12.49
CA SER A 445 -10.21 -22.90 12.86
C SER A 445 -9.32 -23.36 11.70
N ARG A 446 -8.06 -23.66 12.03
CA ARG A 446 -7.14 -24.34 11.10
C ARG A 446 -7.31 -25.87 11.11
N PHE A 447 -8.02 -26.41 12.09
CA PHE A 447 -8.10 -27.87 12.28
C PHE A 447 -9.29 -28.45 11.54
N VAL A 448 -9.05 -29.40 10.65
CA VAL A 448 -10.07 -30.04 9.82
C VAL A 448 -11.15 -30.75 10.67
N LYS A 449 -10.76 -31.35 11.79
CA LYS A 449 -11.75 -31.99 12.70
C LYS A 449 -12.73 -30.96 13.28
N VAL A 450 -12.24 -29.79 13.67
CA VAL A 450 -13.07 -28.70 14.19
C VAL A 450 -13.97 -28.14 13.09
N GLN A 451 -13.44 -27.95 11.86
CA GLN A 451 -14.24 -27.50 10.72
C GLN A 451 -15.41 -28.44 10.41
N LYS A 452 -15.18 -29.76 10.47
CA LYS A 452 -16.25 -30.77 10.29
C LYS A 452 -17.29 -30.72 11.41
N TYR A 453 -16.85 -30.56 12.66
CA TYR A 453 -17.76 -30.41 13.79
C TYR A 453 -18.59 -29.13 13.68
N ILE A 454 -18.01 -28.02 13.24
CA ILE A 454 -18.75 -26.77 12.97
C ILE A 454 -19.80 -27.00 11.89
N LYS A 455 -19.45 -27.70 10.81
CA LYS A 455 -20.41 -28.05 9.76
C LYS A 455 -21.64 -28.76 10.33
N GLU A 456 -21.44 -29.78 11.18
CA GLU A 456 -22.55 -30.50 11.82
C GLU A 456 -23.46 -29.59 12.64
N ILE A 457 -22.91 -28.60 13.33
CA ILE A 457 -23.69 -27.61 14.09
C ILE A 457 -24.43 -26.67 13.15
N VAL A 458 -23.75 -26.13 12.10
CA VAL A 458 -24.37 -25.24 11.13
C VAL A 458 -25.51 -25.95 10.39
N GLU A 459 -25.36 -27.22 10.03
CA GLU A 459 -26.39 -28.03 9.43
C GLU A 459 -27.62 -28.19 10.37
N LYS A 460 -27.41 -28.33 11.68
CA LYS A 460 -28.50 -28.35 12.67
C LYS A 460 -29.23 -27.02 12.76
N ILE A 461 -28.51 -25.91 12.83
CA ILE A 461 -29.06 -24.55 12.83
C ILE A 461 -29.87 -24.32 11.55
N HIS A 462 -29.34 -24.74 10.42
CA HIS A 462 -30.02 -24.60 9.13
C HIS A 462 -31.32 -25.42 9.08
N ALA A 463 -31.25 -26.68 9.49
CA ALA A 463 -32.42 -27.55 9.52
C ALA A 463 -33.51 -27.07 10.51
N GLU A 464 -33.12 -26.46 11.62
CA GLU A 464 -34.05 -25.88 12.60
C GLU A 464 -34.72 -24.63 12.03
N ALA A 465 -33.94 -23.71 11.47
CA ALA A 465 -34.46 -22.50 10.80
C ALA A 465 -35.41 -22.86 9.63
N TYR A 466 -35.03 -23.85 8.81
CA TYR A 466 -35.90 -24.34 7.73
C TYR A 466 -37.22 -24.88 8.23
N ARG A 467 -37.22 -25.66 9.32
CA ARG A 467 -38.47 -26.17 9.94
C ARG A 467 -39.30 -25.04 10.49
N SER A 468 -38.74 -24.11 11.22
CA SER A 468 -39.46 -22.96 11.77
C SER A 468 -40.11 -22.12 10.66
N LEU A 469 -39.39 -21.79 9.58
CA LEU A 469 -39.99 -21.10 8.44
C LEU A 469 -41.09 -21.89 7.76
N LYS A 470 -40.92 -23.19 7.58
CA LYS A 470 -41.91 -24.04 6.91
C LYS A 470 -43.21 -24.23 7.68
N TYR A 471 -43.13 -24.32 9.00
CA TYR A 471 -44.28 -24.75 9.81
C TYR A 471 -44.84 -23.65 10.73
N ASN A 472 -44.04 -22.68 11.12
CA ASN A 472 -44.38 -21.67 12.11
C ASN A 472 -44.47 -20.24 11.54
N LEU A 473 -43.99 -19.99 10.30
CA LEU A 473 -44.23 -18.72 9.65
C LEU A 473 -45.69 -18.60 9.23
N SER A 474 -46.40 -17.60 9.76
CA SER A 474 -47.80 -17.30 9.54
C SER A 474 -47.96 -15.88 9.05
N SER A 475 -49.09 -15.57 8.40
CA SER A 475 -49.47 -14.18 8.10
C SER A 475 -49.79 -13.38 9.38
N ASP A 476 -50.07 -14.08 10.51
CA ASP A 476 -50.16 -13.45 11.83
C ASP A 476 -48.75 -13.30 12.41
N PHE A 477 -48.30 -12.06 12.54
CA PHE A 477 -46.97 -11.71 13.08
C PHE A 477 -46.83 -12.19 14.53
N GLU A 478 -47.80 -11.96 15.38
CA GLU A 478 -47.74 -12.32 16.80
C GLU A 478 -47.63 -13.84 16.99
N LEU A 479 -48.30 -14.61 16.11
CA LEU A 479 -48.19 -16.06 16.11
C LEU A 479 -46.83 -16.55 15.68
N SER A 480 -46.28 -15.95 14.61
CA SER A 480 -44.93 -16.26 14.10
C SER A 480 -43.84 -15.95 15.13
N MET A 481 -43.98 -14.85 15.86
CA MET A 481 -42.98 -14.42 16.85
C MET A 481 -42.96 -15.25 18.13
N LYS A 482 -43.92 -16.15 18.32
CA LYS A 482 -43.86 -17.18 19.39
C LYS A 482 -42.80 -18.25 19.14
N ASP A 483 -42.45 -18.47 17.88
CA ASP A 483 -41.31 -19.33 17.53
C ASP A 483 -39.98 -18.60 17.85
N PRO A 484 -39.14 -19.19 18.71
CA PRO A 484 -37.90 -18.52 19.12
C PRO A 484 -36.89 -18.29 17.97
N VAL A 485 -36.95 -19.17 16.95
CA VAL A 485 -36.06 -19.06 15.80
C VAL A 485 -36.50 -17.91 14.89
N LEU A 486 -37.82 -17.83 14.58
CA LEU A 486 -38.38 -16.73 13.78
C LEU A 486 -38.22 -15.40 14.48
N ASN A 487 -38.42 -15.34 15.78
CA ASN A 487 -38.22 -14.14 16.59
C ASN A 487 -36.75 -13.68 16.53
N ARG A 488 -35.79 -14.61 16.56
CA ARG A 488 -34.38 -14.30 16.45
C ARG A 488 -34.00 -13.81 15.05
N ILE A 489 -34.53 -14.44 14.00
CA ILE A 489 -34.30 -13.99 12.60
C ILE A 489 -34.88 -12.58 12.43
N TYR A 490 -36.07 -12.30 12.96
CA TYR A 490 -36.67 -10.96 12.95
C TYR A 490 -35.78 -9.91 13.63
N LYS A 491 -35.23 -10.22 14.82
CA LYS A 491 -34.30 -9.31 15.53
C LYS A 491 -33.02 -9.04 14.73
N VAL A 492 -32.49 -10.05 14.05
CA VAL A 492 -31.33 -9.86 13.16
C VAL A 492 -31.73 -8.97 11.98
N TRP A 493 -32.92 -9.14 11.39
CA TRP A 493 -33.42 -8.27 10.34
C TRP A 493 -33.55 -6.82 10.84
N GLN A 494 -34.17 -6.58 11.98
CA GLN A 494 -34.29 -5.23 12.56
C GLN A 494 -32.91 -4.57 12.75
N SER A 495 -31.98 -5.30 13.35
CA SER A 495 -30.65 -4.72 13.66
C SER A 495 -29.76 -4.50 12.43
N GLN A 496 -29.92 -5.31 11.36
CA GLN A 496 -28.98 -5.32 10.26
C GLN A 496 -29.56 -4.81 8.93
N TYR A 497 -30.86 -4.97 8.68
CA TYR A 497 -31.40 -4.83 7.34
C TYR A 497 -32.71 -4.03 7.23
N GLU A 498 -33.36 -3.66 8.33
CA GLU A 498 -34.64 -2.93 8.33
C GLU A 498 -34.60 -1.65 7.49
N LYS A 499 -33.45 -0.95 7.47
CA LYS A 499 -33.27 0.33 6.76
C LYS A 499 -33.15 0.22 5.23
N PHE A 500 -33.14 -0.98 4.65
CA PHE A 500 -32.86 -1.16 3.22
C PHE A 500 -34.10 -1.29 2.33
N GLY A 501 -35.23 -0.76 2.76
CA GLY A 501 -36.39 -0.50 1.89
C GLY A 501 -37.34 -1.66 1.67
N PHE A 502 -37.14 -2.80 2.35
CA PHE A 502 -38.07 -3.94 2.33
C PHE A 502 -38.71 -4.13 3.70
N THR A 503 -39.99 -4.39 3.71
CA THR A 503 -40.73 -4.73 4.93
C THR A 503 -40.39 -6.13 5.41
N TRP A 504 -40.66 -6.42 6.69
CA TRP A 504 -40.47 -7.77 7.21
C TRP A 504 -41.31 -8.82 6.44
N ASP A 505 -42.56 -8.49 6.09
CA ASP A 505 -43.45 -9.41 5.40
C ASP A 505 -42.90 -9.79 4.02
N GLU A 506 -42.36 -8.83 3.27
CA GLU A 506 -41.71 -9.11 1.99
C GLU A 506 -40.47 -10.00 2.14
N VAL A 507 -39.62 -9.69 3.10
CA VAL A 507 -38.40 -10.48 3.38
C VAL A 507 -38.78 -11.88 3.88
N ALA A 508 -39.72 -11.99 4.80
CA ALA A 508 -40.15 -13.27 5.36
C ALA A 508 -40.77 -14.20 4.28
N ALA A 509 -41.53 -13.64 3.35
CA ALA A 509 -42.08 -14.41 2.23
C ALA A 509 -40.99 -14.98 1.30
N ALA A 510 -39.85 -14.26 1.13
CA ALA A 510 -38.76 -14.69 0.31
C ALA A 510 -37.75 -15.62 1.00
N LEU A 511 -37.75 -15.67 2.36
CA LEU A 511 -36.76 -16.41 3.14
C LEU A 511 -36.69 -17.90 2.84
N PHE A 512 -37.85 -18.54 2.69
CA PHE A 512 -37.91 -19.98 2.46
C PHE A 512 -37.17 -20.40 1.20
N ASP A 513 -37.46 -19.76 0.06
CA ASP A 513 -36.83 -20.05 -1.22
C ASP A 513 -35.34 -19.64 -1.22
N ALA A 514 -35.02 -18.57 -0.47
CA ALA A 514 -33.67 -18.13 -0.31
C ALA A 514 -32.78 -19.13 0.41
N MET A 515 -33.34 -19.82 1.42
CA MET A 515 -32.63 -20.80 2.24
C MET A 515 -32.53 -22.18 1.58
N GLU A 516 -33.55 -22.65 0.88
CA GLU A 516 -33.66 -24.02 0.34
C GLU A 516 -32.45 -24.41 -0.52
N LYS A 517 -31.85 -23.43 -1.23
CA LYS A 517 -30.73 -23.63 -2.15
C LYS A 517 -29.36 -23.58 -1.49
N ILE A 518 -29.27 -23.31 -0.18
CA ILE A 518 -27.99 -23.13 0.50
C ILE A 518 -27.30 -24.47 0.74
N GLN A 519 -26.05 -24.56 0.29
CA GLN A 519 -25.16 -25.71 0.53
C GLN A 519 -24.15 -25.35 1.65
N ILE A 520 -23.82 -26.31 2.51
CA ILE A 520 -22.84 -26.14 3.57
C ILE A 520 -21.63 -27.01 3.26
N LYS A 521 -20.45 -26.38 3.01
CA LYS A 521 -19.25 -27.06 2.56
C LYS A 521 -18.05 -26.79 3.45
N VAL A 522 -17.27 -27.86 3.75
CA VAL A 522 -15.94 -27.71 4.39
C VAL A 522 -14.87 -27.71 3.32
N VAL A 523 -14.17 -26.58 3.21
CA VAL A 523 -13.12 -26.35 2.21
C VAL A 523 -11.76 -26.28 2.89
N ASN A 524 -10.90 -27.26 2.58
CA ASN A 524 -9.55 -27.32 3.11
C ASN A 524 -8.59 -28.01 2.10
N SER A 525 -7.30 -28.11 2.44
CA SER A 525 -6.28 -28.71 1.57
C SER A 525 -6.22 -30.23 1.64
N SER A 526 -7.09 -30.91 2.41
CA SER A 526 -7.09 -32.37 2.51
C SER A 526 -7.65 -33.04 1.26
N ARG A 527 -7.22 -34.28 0.97
CA ARG A 527 -7.76 -35.08 -0.14
C ARG A 527 -9.27 -35.36 -0.03
N SER A 528 -9.81 -35.29 1.17
CA SER A 528 -11.25 -35.46 1.46
C SER A 528 -12.02 -34.12 1.51
N SER A 529 -11.43 -33.03 1.08
CA SER A 529 -12.10 -31.72 1.01
C SER A 529 -13.19 -31.72 -0.05
N GLU A 530 -14.30 -31.10 0.28
CA GLU A 530 -15.35 -30.81 -0.70
C GLU A 530 -14.84 -29.74 -1.67
N LYS A 531 -15.00 -29.97 -2.98
CA LYS A 531 -14.64 -28.97 -3.98
C LYS A 531 -15.67 -27.84 -3.96
N LEU A 532 -15.18 -26.63 -3.93
CA LEU A 532 -15.99 -25.43 -4.14
C LEU A 532 -15.72 -24.95 -5.57
N GLU A 533 -16.68 -25.16 -6.44
CA GLU A 533 -16.66 -24.73 -7.83
C GLU A 533 -17.94 -23.93 -8.08
N TYR A 534 -17.81 -22.80 -8.75
CA TYR A 534 -18.93 -21.93 -9.09
C TYR A 534 -19.34 -22.20 -10.55
N PRO A 535 -20.49 -22.86 -10.80
CA PRO A 535 -20.91 -23.19 -12.17
C PRO A 535 -21.33 -21.95 -12.94
N LYS A 536 -20.95 -21.86 -14.21
CA LYS A 536 -21.26 -20.69 -15.06
C LYS A 536 -22.75 -20.49 -15.35
N ASN A 537 -23.55 -21.56 -15.29
CA ASN A 537 -24.96 -21.55 -15.72
C ASN A 537 -25.96 -21.61 -14.56
N GLU A 538 -25.51 -21.76 -13.33
CA GLU A 538 -26.38 -21.91 -12.15
C GLU A 538 -25.82 -21.10 -10.98
N SER A 539 -26.69 -20.42 -10.22
CA SER A 539 -26.27 -19.73 -9.02
C SER A 539 -25.98 -20.73 -7.88
N LEU A 540 -24.85 -20.58 -7.22
CA LEU A 540 -24.50 -21.32 -6.02
C LEU A 540 -24.67 -20.42 -4.80
N ARG A 541 -25.45 -20.91 -3.81
CA ARG A 541 -25.55 -20.31 -2.46
C ARG A 541 -24.83 -21.21 -1.49
N VAL A 542 -23.77 -20.73 -0.85
CA VAL A 542 -22.90 -21.60 -0.05
C VAL A 542 -22.43 -20.96 1.25
N ILE A 543 -22.47 -21.74 2.31
CA ILE A 543 -21.75 -21.46 3.56
C ILE A 543 -20.44 -22.26 3.51
N ALA A 544 -19.33 -21.56 3.29
CA ALA A 544 -18.00 -22.14 3.18
C ALA A 544 -17.28 -22.09 4.55
N ILE A 545 -17.02 -23.26 5.12
CA ILE A 545 -16.33 -23.42 6.40
C ILE A 545 -14.89 -23.83 6.12
N GLY A 546 -13.90 -23.09 6.60
CA GLY A 546 -12.51 -23.46 6.36
C GLY A 546 -11.48 -22.62 7.10
N GLY A 547 -10.23 -22.92 6.82
CA GLY A 547 -9.08 -22.26 7.42
C GLY A 547 -8.17 -21.61 6.38
N LEU A 548 -6.87 -21.93 6.45
CA LEU A 548 -5.85 -21.37 5.54
C LEU A 548 -6.11 -21.66 4.05
N ALA A 549 -6.78 -22.76 3.72
CA ALA A 549 -7.12 -23.05 2.33
C ALA A 549 -8.08 -22.04 1.71
N LEU A 550 -8.98 -21.44 2.53
CA LEU A 550 -9.84 -20.34 2.11
C LEU A 550 -9.11 -19.00 2.07
N SER A 551 -7.98 -18.87 2.76
CA SER A 551 -7.18 -17.64 2.77
C SER A 551 -6.32 -17.47 1.52
N ARG A 552 -5.99 -18.57 0.82
CA ARG A 552 -5.09 -18.55 -0.35
C ARG A 552 -5.69 -19.34 -1.51
N GLY A 553 -5.81 -18.70 -2.64
CA GLY A 553 -6.07 -19.35 -3.92
C GLY A 553 -7.50 -19.75 -4.23
N LEU A 554 -8.47 -19.42 -3.40
CA LEU A 554 -9.87 -19.63 -3.69
C LEU A 554 -10.62 -18.29 -3.66
N THR A 555 -11.26 -17.93 -4.75
CA THR A 555 -12.17 -16.78 -4.77
C THR A 555 -13.53 -17.24 -4.25
N LEU A 556 -14.09 -16.49 -3.30
CA LEU A 556 -15.48 -16.69 -2.84
C LEU A 556 -16.38 -15.72 -3.60
N GLU A 557 -17.00 -16.22 -4.67
CA GLU A 557 -17.87 -15.38 -5.49
C GLU A 557 -19.13 -14.97 -4.72
N GLY A 558 -19.50 -13.70 -4.83
CA GLY A 558 -20.66 -13.14 -4.15
C GLY A 558 -20.59 -13.20 -2.62
N LEU A 559 -19.41 -13.03 -2.02
CA LEU A 559 -19.24 -13.07 -0.56
C LEU A 559 -20.00 -11.91 0.11
N ILE A 560 -21.03 -12.26 0.89
CA ILE A 560 -21.87 -11.30 1.59
C ILE A 560 -21.54 -11.28 3.08
N ILE A 561 -21.49 -12.45 3.72
CA ILE A 561 -21.27 -12.57 5.16
C ILE A 561 -19.94 -13.24 5.44
N SER A 562 -19.16 -12.62 6.33
CA SER A 562 -17.92 -13.20 6.81
C SER A 562 -17.94 -13.28 8.33
N TYR A 563 -17.80 -14.50 8.86
CA TYR A 563 -17.58 -14.73 10.29
C TYR A 563 -16.12 -15.11 10.49
N PHE A 564 -15.34 -14.13 10.95
CA PHE A 564 -13.89 -14.23 11.10
C PHE A 564 -13.51 -14.13 12.58
N TYR A 565 -13.15 -15.26 13.15
CA TYR A 565 -12.66 -15.34 14.52
C TYR A 565 -11.41 -16.21 14.57
N ARG A 566 -10.29 -15.61 14.21
CA ARG A 566 -9.01 -16.34 14.14
C ARG A 566 -7.86 -15.44 14.52
N ASN A 567 -6.94 -15.98 15.32
CA ASN A 567 -5.70 -15.30 15.66
C ASN A 567 -4.62 -15.59 14.60
N THR A 568 -3.92 -14.56 14.20
CA THR A 568 -2.68 -14.62 13.43
C THR A 568 -1.77 -13.50 13.94
N CYS A 569 -0.46 -13.69 13.84
CA CYS A 569 0.50 -12.77 14.42
C CYS A 569 1.21 -11.90 13.36
N THR A 570 0.75 -11.87 12.10
CA THR A 570 1.45 -11.16 11.03
C THR A 570 0.48 -10.43 10.09
N TYR A 571 0.88 -9.24 9.61
CA TYR A 571 0.12 -8.40 8.67
C TYR A 571 -0.18 -9.14 7.37
N ASP A 572 0.83 -9.77 6.75
CA ASP A 572 0.71 -10.48 5.48
C ASP A 572 -0.33 -11.60 5.55
N VAL A 573 -0.34 -12.38 6.62
CA VAL A 573 -1.31 -13.46 6.80
C VAL A 573 -2.72 -12.91 7.05
N LEU A 574 -2.86 -11.85 7.86
CA LEU A 574 -4.15 -11.20 8.11
C LEU A 574 -4.76 -10.68 6.80
N MET A 575 -3.99 -9.92 6.03
CA MET A 575 -4.44 -9.36 4.75
C MET A 575 -4.87 -10.46 3.76
N GLN A 576 -4.14 -11.56 3.69
CA GLN A 576 -4.49 -12.71 2.84
C GLN A 576 -5.77 -13.43 3.30
N MET A 577 -6.13 -13.33 4.59
CA MET A 577 -7.39 -13.86 5.13
C MET A 577 -8.60 -12.98 4.82
N GLY A 578 -8.40 -11.71 4.49
CA GLY A 578 -9.43 -10.72 4.18
C GLY A 578 -10.13 -10.98 2.83
N ARG A 579 -10.84 -12.08 2.71
CA ARG A 579 -11.57 -12.45 1.49
C ARG A 579 -12.79 -11.58 1.22
N TRP A 580 -13.18 -10.76 2.15
CA TRP A 580 -14.20 -9.74 2.01
C TRP A 580 -13.73 -8.47 1.31
N PHE A 581 -12.45 -8.33 0.98
CA PHE A 581 -11.98 -7.25 0.11
C PHE A 581 -12.37 -7.54 -1.35
N GLY A 582 -12.61 -6.50 -2.13
CA GLY A 582 -12.96 -6.63 -3.55
C GLY A 582 -14.19 -5.83 -3.95
N TYR A 583 -14.90 -6.29 -4.98
CA TYR A 583 -16.02 -5.59 -5.61
C TYR A 583 -17.35 -6.22 -5.22
N ARG A 584 -18.41 -5.38 -4.98
CA ARG A 584 -19.75 -5.85 -4.54
C ARG A 584 -20.87 -5.10 -5.23
N ARG A 585 -21.06 -5.37 -6.52
CA ARG A 585 -22.08 -4.69 -7.29
C ARG A 585 -23.49 -5.01 -6.78
N GLY A 586 -24.21 -3.96 -6.33
CA GLY A 586 -25.62 -4.03 -5.95
C GLY A 586 -25.90 -4.72 -4.62
N TYR A 587 -24.84 -5.03 -3.82
CA TYR A 587 -24.99 -5.57 -2.47
C TYR A 587 -23.94 -5.05 -1.47
N GLU A 588 -23.36 -3.85 -1.78
CA GLU A 588 -22.38 -3.17 -0.92
C GLU A 588 -22.98 -2.81 0.45
N ASP A 589 -24.26 -2.58 0.50
CA ASP A 589 -25.02 -2.28 1.72
C ASP A 589 -25.33 -3.54 2.55
N LEU A 590 -25.36 -4.71 1.95
CA LEU A 590 -25.79 -5.96 2.58
C LEU A 590 -24.66 -6.74 3.23
N PHE A 591 -23.40 -6.52 2.84
CA PHE A 591 -22.32 -7.32 3.41
C PHE A 591 -22.09 -6.99 4.89
N ARG A 592 -21.70 -8.01 5.67
CA ARG A 592 -21.33 -7.86 7.08
C ARG A 592 -20.09 -8.69 7.39
N ILE A 593 -19.26 -8.15 8.27
CA ILE A 593 -18.08 -8.83 8.77
C ILE A 593 -18.21 -8.96 10.29
N TRP A 594 -18.48 -10.17 10.75
CA TRP A 594 -18.41 -10.52 12.17
C TRP A 594 -16.97 -10.78 12.53
N THR A 595 -16.40 -9.99 13.42
CA THR A 595 -15.02 -10.15 13.84
C THR A 595 -14.80 -9.65 15.26
N HIS A 596 -13.71 -10.06 15.89
CA HIS A 596 -13.30 -9.54 17.18
C HIS A 596 -12.78 -8.11 17.04
N LYS A 597 -13.05 -7.27 18.05
CA LYS A 597 -12.66 -5.86 18.05
C LYS A 597 -11.15 -5.66 17.80
N ALA A 598 -10.29 -6.42 18.50
CA ALA A 598 -8.86 -6.35 18.30
C ALA A 598 -8.45 -6.71 16.84
N SER A 599 -9.13 -7.67 16.21
CA SER A 599 -8.84 -8.00 14.80
C SER A 599 -9.23 -6.86 13.85
N ALA A 600 -10.32 -6.14 14.12
CA ALA A 600 -10.70 -4.96 13.34
C ALA A 600 -9.69 -3.83 13.52
N GLU A 601 -9.21 -3.59 14.73
CA GLU A 601 -8.15 -2.62 15.05
C GLU A 601 -6.85 -2.98 14.30
N TRP A 602 -6.47 -4.24 14.27
CA TRP A 602 -5.30 -4.71 13.50
C TRP A 602 -5.43 -4.44 12.00
N TYR A 603 -6.61 -4.68 11.42
CA TYR A 603 -6.83 -4.35 10.00
C TYR A 603 -6.75 -2.84 9.73
N ALA A 604 -7.21 -2.00 10.67
CA ALA A 604 -7.08 -0.55 10.57
C ALA A 604 -5.59 -0.13 10.62
N GLU A 605 -4.80 -0.69 11.52
CA GLU A 605 -3.35 -0.45 11.59
C GLU A 605 -2.62 -0.87 10.31
N ILE A 606 -2.97 -2.04 9.75
CA ILE A 606 -2.36 -2.52 8.49
C ILE A 606 -2.74 -1.60 7.32
N ALA A 607 -4.00 -1.12 7.30
CA ALA A 607 -4.45 -0.17 6.29
C ALA A 607 -3.62 1.11 6.32
N ASP A 608 -3.44 1.69 7.51
CA ASP A 608 -2.63 2.89 7.73
C ASP A 608 -1.15 2.66 7.35
N ALA A 609 -0.56 1.55 7.78
CA ALA A 609 0.83 1.19 7.43
C ALA A 609 1.02 1.01 5.91
N THR A 610 0.02 0.46 5.22
CA THR A 610 0.06 0.26 3.77
C THR A 610 -0.06 1.59 3.01
N GLU A 611 -0.96 2.46 3.44
CA GLU A 611 -1.10 3.80 2.83
C GLU A 611 0.15 4.63 3.05
N LYS A 612 0.73 4.59 4.26
CA LYS A 612 1.99 5.29 4.54
C LYS A 612 3.14 4.78 3.66
N LEU A 613 3.24 3.48 3.45
CA LEU A 613 4.22 2.90 2.54
C LEU A 613 4.01 3.41 1.09
N LYS A 614 2.76 3.52 0.62
CA LYS A 614 2.46 4.10 -0.69
C LYS A 614 2.85 5.57 -0.78
N GLU A 615 2.60 6.37 0.27
CA GLU A 615 3.03 7.77 0.35
C GLU A 615 4.55 7.91 0.30
N ASP A 616 5.28 7.07 1.03
CA ASP A 616 6.75 7.05 1.02
C ASP A 616 7.28 6.70 -0.39
N MET A 617 6.59 5.83 -1.15
CA MET A 617 6.91 5.55 -2.55
C MET A 617 6.71 6.75 -3.48
N VAL A 618 5.65 7.57 -3.24
CA VAL A 618 5.48 8.85 -3.97
C VAL A 618 6.66 9.75 -3.71
N LEU A 619 6.99 9.90 -2.44
CA LEU A 619 8.09 10.76 -2.02
C LEU A 619 9.41 10.33 -2.67
N MET A 620 9.74 9.03 -2.66
CA MET A 620 10.91 8.48 -3.34
C MET A 620 10.96 8.85 -4.82
N ARG A 621 9.86 8.62 -5.54
CA ARG A 621 9.76 8.96 -6.97
C ARG A 621 10.01 10.44 -7.20
N ASP A 622 9.32 11.28 -6.44
CA ASP A 622 9.38 12.73 -6.59
C ASP A 622 10.79 13.28 -6.24
N LEU A 623 11.56 12.55 -5.45
CA LEU A 623 12.97 12.84 -5.16
C LEU A 623 13.94 12.24 -6.19
N GLY A 624 13.46 11.45 -7.14
CA GLY A 624 14.29 10.76 -8.13
C GLY A 624 15.18 9.67 -7.54
N GLN A 625 14.81 9.13 -6.36
CA GLN A 625 15.59 8.11 -5.68
C GLN A 625 15.19 6.70 -6.11
N LYS A 626 16.15 5.79 -6.12
CA LYS A 626 15.92 4.36 -6.42
C LYS A 626 15.43 3.61 -5.18
N PRO A 627 14.76 2.46 -5.34
CA PRO A 627 14.44 1.60 -4.18
C PRO A 627 15.67 1.17 -3.40
N ARG A 628 16.82 1.09 -4.08
CA ARG A 628 18.13 0.80 -3.49
C ARG A 628 18.69 1.95 -2.65
N ASP A 629 18.34 3.18 -2.99
CA ASP A 629 18.89 4.40 -2.39
C ASP A 629 17.92 5.01 -1.36
N PHE A 630 16.73 4.46 -1.18
CA PHE A 630 15.73 4.95 -0.25
C PHE A 630 15.47 3.96 0.89
N GLY A 631 15.64 4.42 2.09
CA GLY A 631 15.31 3.66 3.28
C GLY A 631 13.80 3.49 3.47
N ILE A 632 13.30 2.27 3.27
CA ILE A 632 11.87 1.98 3.47
C ILE A 632 11.60 1.66 4.93
N ARG A 633 10.61 2.33 5.51
CA ARG A 633 10.11 2.09 6.85
C ARG A 633 8.66 1.62 6.85
N VAL A 634 8.34 0.68 7.70
CA VAL A 634 6.99 0.15 7.85
C VAL A 634 6.53 0.30 9.28
N ARG A 635 5.42 0.98 9.48
CA ARG A 635 4.85 1.23 10.80
C ARG A 635 4.45 -0.06 11.51
N ASN A 636 4.81 -0.21 12.76
CA ASN A 636 4.54 -1.38 13.60
C ASN A 636 4.14 -0.94 15.01
N ASN A 637 2.94 -0.42 15.17
CA ASN A 637 2.45 0.08 16.47
C ASN A 637 1.94 -1.02 17.39
N SER A 638 1.60 -2.18 16.84
CA SER A 638 1.04 -3.28 17.63
C SER A 638 2.12 -4.04 18.37
N THR A 639 1.92 -4.28 19.66
CA THR A 639 2.73 -5.21 20.43
C THR A 639 2.41 -6.67 20.10
N ASP A 640 1.24 -6.93 19.53
CA ASP A 640 0.69 -8.28 19.32
C ASP A 640 0.89 -8.79 17.89
N LEU A 641 1.17 -7.89 16.94
CA LEU A 641 1.37 -8.23 15.54
C LEU A 641 2.78 -7.93 15.06
N ASN A 642 3.31 -8.82 14.28
CA ASN A 642 4.51 -8.59 13.47
C ASN A 642 4.11 -8.20 12.04
N ILE A 643 4.88 -7.34 11.40
CA ILE A 643 4.66 -6.93 10.01
C ILE A 643 4.64 -8.16 9.08
N THR A 644 5.62 -9.04 9.24
CA THR A 644 5.66 -10.35 8.56
C THR A 644 6.34 -11.38 9.46
N ALA A 645 6.50 -12.62 9.01
CA ALA A 645 7.14 -13.66 9.80
C ALA A 645 8.60 -13.28 10.14
N TYR A 646 9.01 -13.53 11.37
CA TYR A 646 10.34 -13.15 11.92
C TYR A 646 11.51 -13.54 11.00
N ASN A 647 11.46 -14.71 10.40
CA ASN A 647 12.48 -15.17 9.45
C ASN A 647 12.52 -14.41 8.12
N LYS A 648 11.45 -13.71 7.75
CA LYS A 648 11.41 -12.80 6.58
C LYS A 648 11.91 -11.41 6.92
N MET A 649 11.83 -10.98 8.19
CA MET A 649 12.28 -9.66 8.68
C MET A 649 13.68 -9.68 9.28
N ARG A 650 14.47 -10.74 9.10
CA ARG A 650 15.78 -10.89 9.75
C ARG A 650 16.79 -9.77 9.45
N ASN A 651 16.58 -9.07 8.33
CA ASN A 651 17.41 -7.95 7.91
C ASN A 651 16.76 -6.59 8.25
N ALA A 652 15.56 -6.60 8.84
CA ALA A 652 14.92 -5.39 9.35
C ALA A 652 15.42 -5.12 10.77
N THR A 653 15.65 -3.87 11.07
CA THR A 653 15.94 -3.40 12.42
C THR A 653 14.71 -2.72 13.02
N ASP A 654 14.58 -2.80 14.34
CA ASP A 654 13.62 -1.97 15.05
C ASP A 654 14.20 -0.56 15.13
N GLU A 655 13.51 0.37 14.52
CA GLU A 655 13.71 1.77 14.75
C GLU A 655 12.46 2.29 15.45
N PHE A 656 12.72 2.95 16.55
CA PHE A 656 11.70 3.70 17.23
C PHE A 656 11.77 5.10 16.62
N ASP A 657 10.91 5.37 15.62
CA ASP A 657 10.51 6.75 15.42
C ASP A 657 9.70 7.07 16.67
N VAL A 658 10.44 7.54 17.63
CA VAL A 658 9.82 8.14 18.78
C VAL A 658 9.02 9.29 18.18
N SER A 659 7.71 9.26 18.28
CA SER A 659 6.92 10.49 18.21
C SER A 659 7.18 11.37 19.44
N SER A 660 8.27 11.17 20.12
CA SER A 660 9.00 12.05 20.96
C SER A 660 10.02 12.71 20.04
N TYR A 661 9.70 13.88 19.60
CA TYR A 661 10.69 14.79 18.99
C TYR A 661 11.80 15.16 19.98
N PHE A 662 11.81 14.57 21.18
CA PHE A 662 12.80 14.73 22.22
C PHE A 662 14.17 14.21 21.79
N GLY A 663 15.21 14.99 22.07
CA GLY A 663 16.59 14.66 21.70
C GLY A 663 16.87 14.75 20.21
N SER A 664 15.98 15.37 19.42
CA SER A 664 16.12 15.51 17.97
C SER A 664 15.91 16.95 17.49
N ILE A 665 16.27 17.19 16.24
CA ILE A 665 15.93 18.43 15.52
C ILE A 665 15.31 18.03 14.18
N VAL A 666 14.14 18.58 13.86
CA VAL A 666 13.43 18.38 12.60
C VAL A 666 13.41 19.67 11.80
N GLU A 667 13.64 19.58 10.50
CA GLU A 667 13.84 20.73 9.62
C GLU A 667 12.91 20.69 8.40
N THR A 668 12.76 21.86 7.73
CA THR A 668 12.04 22.00 6.46
C THR A 668 13.02 22.21 5.28
N PRO A 669 13.77 21.20 4.84
CA PRO A 669 14.75 21.36 3.76
C PRO A 669 14.11 21.59 2.39
N TYR A 670 12.84 21.23 2.26
CA TYR A 670 12.03 21.46 1.07
C TYR A 670 10.92 22.45 1.40
N LEU A 671 10.89 23.58 0.72
CA LEU A 671 9.84 24.57 0.85
C LEU A 671 8.84 24.44 -0.29
N ARG A 672 7.65 24.98 -0.12
CA ARG A 672 6.71 25.15 -1.23
C ARG A 672 7.19 26.26 -2.17
N PHE A 673 7.10 26.02 -3.47
CA PHE A 673 7.35 27.02 -4.49
C PHE A 673 6.16 27.93 -4.77
N ASP A 674 5.08 27.74 -4.01
CA ASP A 674 3.86 28.52 -4.07
C ASP A 674 4.03 29.86 -3.32
N VAL A 675 3.80 30.98 -4.03
CA VAL A 675 4.00 32.34 -3.52
C VAL A 675 3.05 32.65 -2.36
N GLU A 676 1.78 32.26 -2.46
CA GLU A 676 0.78 32.53 -1.42
C GLU A 676 1.06 31.72 -0.16
N ALA A 677 1.47 30.49 -0.30
CA ALA A 677 1.88 29.66 0.83
C ALA A 677 3.06 30.31 1.59
N GLN A 678 4.10 30.77 0.88
CA GLN A 678 5.24 31.43 1.52
C GLN A 678 4.87 32.77 2.18
N LYS A 679 4.02 33.58 1.56
CA LYS A 679 3.50 34.81 2.16
C LYS A 679 2.69 34.52 3.41
N ASN A 680 1.87 33.46 3.39
CA ASN A 680 1.08 33.06 4.56
C ASN A 680 1.97 32.52 5.68
N ASN A 681 3.02 31.75 5.35
CA ASN A 681 4.01 31.32 6.33
C ASN A 681 4.73 32.51 6.99
N PHE A 682 5.16 33.48 6.20
CA PHE A 682 5.78 34.69 6.74
C PHE A 682 4.80 35.51 7.62
N ARG A 683 3.53 35.62 7.22
CA ARG A 683 2.49 36.28 8.03
C ARG A 683 2.29 35.58 9.37
N ALA A 684 2.25 34.21 9.37
CA ALA A 684 2.16 33.45 10.61
C ALA A 684 3.34 33.70 11.55
N VAL A 685 4.55 33.84 11.00
CA VAL A 685 5.74 34.25 11.79
C VAL A 685 5.60 35.67 12.35
N ILE A 686 5.09 36.64 11.57
CA ILE A 686 4.85 38.00 12.02
C ILE A 686 3.81 38.02 13.15
N ASP A 687 2.74 37.26 13.02
CA ASP A 687 1.67 37.19 14.03
C ASP A 687 2.19 36.59 15.34
N LEU A 688 3.00 35.52 15.29
CA LEU A 688 3.67 34.97 16.47
C LEU A 688 4.50 36.06 17.18
N VAL A 689 5.35 36.77 16.44
CA VAL A 689 6.23 37.81 17.04
C VAL A 689 5.41 38.95 17.57
N SER A 690 4.38 39.40 16.87
CA SER A 690 3.48 40.47 17.32
C SER A 690 2.81 40.10 18.64
N GLU A 691 2.32 38.86 18.76
CA GLU A 691 1.71 38.36 20.00
C GLU A 691 2.75 38.26 21.11
N CYS A 692 3.95 37.80 20.88
CA CYS A 692 5.04 37.78 21.85
C CYS A 692 5.34 39.21 22.36
N LEU A 693 5.51 40.16 21.46
CA LEU A 693 5.80 41.55 21.83
C LEU A 693 4.63 42.17 22.63
N SER A 694 3.38 41.87 22.28
CA SER A 694 2.19 42.31 22.99
C SER A 694 2.13 41.82 24.44
N ARG A 695 2.65 40.59 24.66
CA ARG A 695 2.78 39.99 26.01
C ARG A 695 4.04 40.41 26.76
N GLY A 696 4.84 41.34 26.21
CA GLY A 696 6.01 41.92 26.89
C GLY A 696 7.33 41.17 26.63
N TYR A 697 7.36 40.17 25.74
CA TYR A 697 8.61 39.57 25.30
C TYR A 697 9.39 40.57 24.43
N SER A 698 10.72 40.44 24.40
CA SER A 698 11.57 41.35 23.61
C SER A 698 12.70 40.55 22.95
N PHE A 699 13.15 41.06 21.81
CA PHE A 699 14.31 40.45 21.12
C PHE A 699 15.59 40.69 21.92
N GLU A 700 16.30 39.60 22.17
CA GLU A 700 17.65 39.62 22.69
C GLU A 700 18.64 39.24 21.56
N ARG A 701 19.81 39.85 21.55
CA ARG A 701 20.88 39.45 20.64
C ARG A 701 21.88 38.53 21.35
N ARG A 702 21.91 37.26 20.96
CA ARG A 702 22.79 36.27 21.58
C ARG A 702 23.95 35.97 20.63
N ALA A 703 25.20 36.06 21.10
CA ALA A 703 26.36 35.58 20.40
C ALA A 703 26.39 34.06 20.43
N THR A 704 26.76 33.42 19.33
CA THR A 704 27.06 31.96 19.32
C THR A 704 28.53 31.76 19.68
N GLY A 705 28.86 30.70 20.43
CA GLY A 705 30.23 30.40 20.91
C GLY A 705 31.32 30.22 19.85
N SER A 706 30.98 30.37 18.58
CA SER A 706 31.89 30.26 17.42
C SER A 706 32.35 31.62 16.85
N GLY A 707 32.02 32.76 17.52
CA GLY A 707 32.41 34.08 17.05
C GLY A 707 31.61 34.65 15.88
N ARG A 708 30.56 33.94 15.43
CA ARG A 708 29.63 34.43 14.39
C ARG A 708 28.69 35.51 14.93
N LYS A 709 28.11 36.33 14.03
CA LYS A 709 27.15 37.40 14.39
C LYS A 709 26.06 36.86 15.29
N GLY A 710 25.71 37.59 16.34
CA GLY A 710 24.66 37.23 17.26
C GLY A 710 23.31 37.08 16.57
N ARG A 711 22.46 36.17 17.07
CA ARG A 711 21.12 35.90 16.57
C ARG A 711 20.08 36.62 17.39
N TYR A 712 18.95 36.96 16.76
CA TYR A 712 17.82 37.55 17.49
C TYR A 712 16.99 36.42 18.08
N VAL A 713 16.79 36.46 19.40
CA VAL A 713 16.09 35.38 20.14
C VAL A 713 14.98 36.01 20.96
N LEU A 714 13.79 35.39 20.91
CA LEU A 714 12.72 35.59 21.89
C LEU A 714 12.78 34.39 22.85
N SER A 715 12.99 34.67 24.12
CA SER A 715 13.17 33.64 25.15
C SER A 715 11.88 33.34 25.87
N ASP A 716 11.73 32.09 26.32
CA ASP A 716 10.61 31.60 27.12
C ASP A 716 9.22 31.81 26.47
N VAL A 717 9.14 31.66 25.16
CA VAL A 717 7.88 31.76 24.43
C VAL A 717 7.01 30.56 24.79
N PRO A 718 5.74 30.73 25.20
CA PRO A 718 4.85 29.66 25.59
C PRO A 718 4.60 28.65 24.44
N LYS A 719 4.54 27.37 24.76
CA LYS A 719 4.29 26.23 23.85
C LYS A 719 3.05 26.46 22.99
N GLU A 720 1.99 27.03 23.56
CA GLU A 720 0.72 27.25 22.85
C GLU A 720 0.91 28.17 21.64
N LEU A 721 1.76 29.18 21.73
CA LEU A 721 2.06 30.05 20.58
C LEU A 721 2.87 29.35 19.50
N ILE A 722 3.70 28.40 19.88
CA ILE A 722 4.45 27.56 18.91
C ILE A 722 3.50 26.60 18.19
N VAL A 723 2.57 25.99 18.93
CA VAL A 723 1.50 25.14 18.35
C VAL A 723 0.66 25.93 17.36
N GLU A 724 0.21 27.14 17.75
CA GLU A 724 -0.58 28.01 16.89
C GLU A 724 0.16 28.41 15.61
N LEU A 725 1.47 28.70 15.71
CA LEU A 725 2.31 28.93 14.52
C LEU A 725 2.30 27.70 13.62
N ILE A 726 2.63 26.51 14.17
CA ILE A 726 2.81 25.27 13.40
C ILE A 726 1.51 24.88 12.67
N ASP A 727 0.35 25.04 13.30
CA ASP A 727 -0.97 24.75 12.69
C ASP A 727 -1.29 25.64 11.49
N ARG A 728 -0.70 26.83 11.42
CA ARG A 728 -0.94 27.79 10.33
C ARG A 728 0.06 27.68 9.18
N LEU A 729 1.11 26.90 9.34
CA LEU A 729 2.15 26.75 8.33
C LEU A 729 1.72 25.83 7.17
N SER A 730 2.02 26.29 5.97
CA SER A 730 1.92 25.48 4.74
C SER A 730 3.30 24.94 4.37
N ILE A 731 3.61 23.74 4.85
CA ILE A 731 4.90 23.08 4.64
C ILE A 731 4.83 22.16 3.42
N SER A 732 5.95 22.03 2.71
CA SER A 732 6.06 21.09 1.59
C SER A 732 5.93 19.64 2.08
N LYS A 733 5.14 18.84 1.38
CA LYS A 733 5.00 17.39 1.65
C LYS A 733 6.34 16.63 1.59
N TYR A 734 7.36 17.21 0.95
CA TYR A 734 8.71 16.65 0.85
C TYR A 734 9.56 16.88 2.09
N SER A 735 9.17 17.76 2.99
CA SER A 735 9.74 17.90 4.33
C SER A 735 9.07 16.89 5.29
N SER A 736 9.21 15.60 5.01
CA SER A 736 8.46 14.51 5.66
C SER A 736 8.69 14.41 7.17
N TYR A 737 9.86 14.80 7.66
CA TYR A 737 10.18 14.82 9.09
C TYR A 737 9.55 16.03 9.82
N PHE A 738 9.19 17.09 9.09
CA PHE A 738 8.51 18.25 9.66
C PHE A 738 7.00 18.21 9.34
N ASN A 739 6.29 17.24 9.93
CA ASN A 739 4.84 17.11 9.77
C ASN A 739 4.13 18.00 10.77
N THR A 740 3.53 19.10 10.30
CA THR A 740 2.88 20.13 11.16
C THR A 740 1.80 19.53 12.06
N LYS A 741 0.95 18.65 11.54
CA LYS A 741 -0.12 18.00 12.30
C LYS A 741 0.44 17.11 13.43
N GLN A 742 1.43 16.29 13.13
CA GLN A 742 2.04 15.39 14.12
C GLN A 742 2.81 16.16 15.19
N ILE A 743 3.54 17.22 14.79
CA ILE A 743 4.26 18.09 15.74
C ILE A 743 3.28 18.81 16.64
N SER A 744 2.20 19.37 16.08
CA SER A 744 1.16 20.08 16.85
C SER A 744 0.44 19.15 17.83
N GLU A 745 0.03 17.96 17.39
CA GLU A 745 -0.57 16.93 18.24
C GLU A 745 0.37 16.49 19.37
N PHE A 746 1.66 16.29 19.06
CA PHE A 746 2.68 15.94 20.04
C PHE A 746 2.85 17.05 21.09
N LEU A 747 3.09 18.30 20.66
CA LEU A 747 3.29 19.42 21.57
C LEU A 747 2.05 19.68 22.45
N SER A 748 0.86 19.60 21.87
CA SER A 748 -0.41 19.79 22.59
C SER A 748 -0.71 18.67 23.59
N GLY A 749 -0.33 17.44 23.27
CA GLY A 749 -0.56 16.27 24.12
C GLY A 749 0.51 16.05 25.18
N CYS A 750 1.68 16.67 25.03
CA CYS A 750 2.79 16.50 25.97
C CYS A 750 2.60 17.36 27.22
N THR A 751 2.65 16.71 28.38
CA THR A 751 2.50 17.33 29.70
C THR A 751 3.84 17.62 30.40
N ASP A 752 4.96 17.36 29.72
CA ASP A 752 6.29 17.61 30.29
C ASP A 752 6.60 19.11 30.37
N ALA A 753 6.90 19.56 31.57
CA ALA A 753 7.24 20.96 31.84
C ALA A 753 8.53 21.44 31.11
N SER A 754 9.40 20.50 30.68
CA SER A 754 10.63 20.85 29.96
C SER A 754 10.38 21.46 28.59
N ILE A 755 9.18 21.27 28.03
CA ILE A 755 8.77 21.82 26.74
C ILE A 755 7.63 22.86 26.82
N ASP A 756 7.33 23.39 28.00
CA ASP A 756 6.28 24.40 28.15
C ASP A 756 6.68 25.78 27.59
N VAL A 757 7.98 26.05 27.50
CA VAL A 757 8.50 27.28 26.92
C VAL A 757 9.64 26.99 25.92
N PHE A 758 9.71 27.85 24.90
CA PHE A 758 10.64 27.71 23.76
C PHE A 758 11.52 28.93 23.63
N ASP A 759 12.76 28.75 23.24
CA ASP A 759 13.56 29.81 22.64
C ASP A 759 13.23 29.87 21.13
N VAL A 760 12.82 31.03 20.63
CA VAL A 760 12.56 31.28 19.20
C VAL A 760 13.67 32.14 18.64
N ALA A 761 14.49 31.54 17.77
CA ALA A 761 15.67 32.19 17.24
C ALA A 761 15.56 32.46 15.73
N PHE A 762 15.80 33.71 15.35
CA PHE A 762 15.89 34.12 13.95
C PHE A 762 17.33 34.08 13.50
N MET A 763 17.54 33.35 12.38
CA MET A 763 18.85 33.17 11.80
C MET A 763 19.23 34.41 10.99
N ASP A 764 20.21 35.17 11.48
CA ASP A 764 20.71 36.39 10.83
C ASP A 764 21.73 36.02 9.75
N GLY A 765 21.39 36.30 8.50
CA GLY A 765 22.16 35.92 7.32
C GLY A 765 23.18 36.99 6.90
N GLU A 766 23.78 36.82 5.73
CA GLU A 766 24.77 37.72 5.15
C GLU A 766 24.30 38.36 3.84
N SER A 767 23.05 38.16 3.43
CA SER A 767 22.53 38.80 2.21
C SER A 767 22.43 40.30 2.37
N PRO A 768 23.31 41.11 1.74
CA PRO A 768 23.31 42.56 1.97
C PRO A 768 22.08 43.26 1.37
N ASP A 769 21.46 42.65 0.39
CA ASP A 769 20.41 43.22 -0.42
C ASP A 769 19.00 42.87 0.07
N LYS A 770 18.84 41.91 0.99
CA LYS A 770 17.53 41.48 1.49
C LYS A 770 17.46 41.46 3.02
N VAL A 771 16.73 42.41 3.55
CA VAL A 771 16.44 42.55 4.98
C VAL A 771 14.94 42.47 5.18
N ALA A 772 14.49 41.57 6.01
CA ALA A 772 13.09 41.44 6.41
C ALA A 772 12.82 42.26 7.67
N ASP A 773 11.67 42.94 7.71
CA ASP A 773 11.16 43.59 8.91
C ASP A 773 10.20 42.63 9.64
N VAL A 774 10.56 42.28 10.86
CA VAL A 774 9.77 41.42 11.73
C VAL A 774 9.33 42.21 12.93
N CYS A 775 8.15 42.88 12.84
CA CYS A 775 7.57 43.74 13.87
C CYS A 775 8.54 44.85 14.37
N GLY A 776 9.24 45.51 13.45
CA GLY A 776 10.22 46.57 13.76
C GLY A 776 11.66 46.06 13.96
N GLN A 777 11.88 44.78 14.12
CA GLN A 777 13.23 44.21 14.16
C GLN A 777 13.68 43.88 12.72
N LYS A 778 14.78 44.47 12.29
CA LYS A 778 15.40 44.19 10.99
C LYS A 778 16.31 42.98 11.07
N ILE A 779 16.00 41.96 10.28
CA ILE A 779 16.75 40.69 10.21
C ILE A 779 17.26 40.51 8.78
N THR A 780 18.57 40.29 8.63
CA THR A 780 19.21 40.02 7.32
C THR A 780 18.84 38.61 6.89
N CYS A 781 18.34 38.44 5.67
CA CYS A 781 17.96 37.14 5.15
C CYS A 781 19.17 36.21 4.94
N VAL A 782 18.96 34.93 5.14
CA VAL A 782 19.94 33.87 4.85
C VAL A 782 19.94 33.65 3.32
N GLU A 783 21.07 33.90 2.66
CA GLU A 783 21.18 33.67 1.22
C GLU A 783 21.42 32.19 0.94
N ARG A 784 20.64 31.62 0.01
CA ARG A 784 20.80 30.23 -0.48
C ARG A 784 20.98 30.24 -2.00
N LYS A 785 22.23 30.10 -2.48
CA LYS A 785 22.63 30.23 -3.91
C LYS A 785 22.42 28.96 -4.73
N THR A 786 22.13 27.83 -4.09
CA THR A 786 22.10 26.52 -4.75
C THR A 786 20.74 25.83 -4.63
N CYS A 787 19.65 26.62 -4.62
CA CYS A 787 18.30 26.10 -4.61
C CYS A 787 17.97 25.40 -5.93
N ILE A 788 17.24 24.29 -5.85
CA ILE A 788 16.66 23.60 -6.99
C ILE A 788 15.15 23.85 -7.00
N ILE A 789 14.65 24.41 -8.10
CA ILE A 789 13.27 24.77 -8.30
C ILE A 789 12.57 23.70 -9.14
N ASP A 790 11.47 23.16 -8.64
CA ASP A 790 10.59 22.24 -9.34
C ASP A 790 9.16 22.79 -9.23
N SER A 791 8.73 23.51 -10.25
CA SER A 791 7.42 24.15 -10.26
C SER A 791 6.26 23.17 -10.46
N GLU A 792 6.51 22.04 -11.10
CA GLU A 792 5.47 20.99 -11.31
C GLU A 792 5.14 20.27 -10.00
N LEU A 793 6.15 20.08 -9.16
CA LEU A 793 6.00 19.44 -7.86
C LEU A 793 5.74 20.43 -6.70
N ASP A 794 5.59 21.73 -6.97
CA ASP A 794 5.51 22.77 -5.92
C ASP A 794 6.63 22.65 -4.88
N ARG A 795 7.86 22.45 -5.35
CA ARG A 795 9.02 22.14 -4.53
C ARG A 795 10.18 23.10 -4.76
N LEU A 796 10.69 23.64 -3.68
CA LEU A 796 11.91 24.43 -3.63
C LEU A 796 12.90 23.74 -2.67
N SER A 797 13.89 23.05 -3.19
CA SER A 797 14.98 22.47 -2.38
C SER A 797 15.97 23.54 -1.99
N ILE A 798 16.25 23.68 -0.70
CA ILE A 798 17.11 24.77 -0.17
C ILE A 798 18.59 24.52 -0.41
N GLY A 799 18.99 23.29 -0.65
CA GLY A 799 20.37 22.92 -0.96
C GLY A 799 20.47 21.52 -1.56
N ARG A 800 21.61 21.21 -2.15
CA ARG A 800 21.86 19.90 -2.78
C ARG A 800 21.79 18.72 -1.81
N LYS A 801 21.95 18.95 -0.50
CA LYS A 801 22.04 17.93 0.54
C LYS A 801 20.80 17.82 1.42
N GLY A 802 19.71 18.51 1.11
CA GLY A 802 18.45 18.39 1.85
C GLY A 802 18.50 18.87 3.31
N LYS A 803 19.42 19.76 3.67
CA LYS A 803 19.51 20.38 4.99
C LYS A 803 19.27 21.89 4.93
N LEU A 804 18.50 22.38 5.91
CA LEU A 804 18.17 23.78 6.06
C LEU A 804 19.23 24.49 6.93
N GLY A 805 19.58 23.91 8.08
CA GLY A 805 20.49 24.49 9.07
C GLY A 805 21.92 24.01 8.94
N GLY A 806 22.85 24.82 9.49
CA GLY A 806 24.24 24.39 9.68
C GLY A 806 24.42 23.63 11.01
N PRO A 807 25.46 22.78 11.14
CA PRO A 807 25.71 22.00 12.36
C PRO A 807 25.86 22.83 13.64
N GLY A 808 26.26 24.09 13.50
CA GLY A 808 26.38 25.05 14.62
C GLY A 808 25.07 25.74 15.00
N ASP A 809 23.99 25.58 14.21
CA ASP A 809 22.74 26.32 14.47
C ASP A 809 22.05 25.81 15.74
N GLY A 810 22.17 24.52 16.03
CA GLY A 810 21.68 23.89 17.23
C GLY A 810 22.39 24.34 18.53
N LEU A 811 23.52 25.03 18.43
CA LEU A 811 24.20 25.64 19.60
C LEU A 811 23.44 26.89 20.13
N THR A 812 22.55 27.45 19.33
CA THR A 812 21.76 28.63 19.73
C THR A 812 20.95 28.31 21.00
N GLY A 813 20.94 29.25 21.96
CA GLY A 813 20.24 29.07 23.23
C GLY A 813 21.01 28.29 24.31
N ILE A 814 22.23 27.77 24.04
CA ILE A 814 23.11 27.28 25.09
C ILE A 814 23.76 28.48 25.74
N VAL A 815 23.49 28.66 27.03
CA VAL A 815 23.97 29.78 27.87
C VAL A 815 24.62 29.21 29.13
N ASP A 816 25.31 30.09 29.89
CA ASP A 816 25.86 29.71 31.18
C ASP A 816 24.73 29.25 32.12
N PHE A 817 24.87 28.10 32.73
CA PHE A 817 23.84 27.47 33.55
C PHE A 817 24.45 26.64 34.70
N ASN A 818 23.85 26.72 35.89
CA ASN A 818 24.26 25.95 37.07
C ASN A 818 25.78 26.06 37.41
N GLY A 819 26.38 27.25 37.19
CA GLY A 819 27.78 27.47 37.47
C GLY A 819 28.76 26.94 36.44
N LYS A 820 28.26 26.36 35.32
CA LYS A 820 29.03 25.98 34.15
C LYS A 820 28.90 27.04 33.08
N THR A 821 29.98 27.30 32.38
CA THR A 821 29.94 28.18 31.19
C THR A 821 29.35 27.43 30.00
N ALA A 822 28.80 28.18 29.04
CA ALA A 822 28.29 27.60 27.78
C ALA A 822 29.34 26.72 27.06
N GLU A 823 30.63 27.13 27.12
CA GLU A 823 31.74 26.37 26.54
C GLU A 823 31.94 25.02 27.25
N GLU A 824 31.88 24.99 28.59
CA GLU A 824 31.95 23.76 29.36
C GLU A 824 30.79 22.81 29.09
N ILE A 825 29.58 23.37 28.94
CA ILE A 825 28.37 22.59 28.59
C ILE A 825 28.53 21.94 27.21
N ILE A 826 28.99 22.70 26.22
CA ILE A 826 29.23 22.21 24.86
C ILE A 826 30.30 21.12 24.86
N GLU A 827 31.41 21.28 25.55
CA GLU A 827 32.47 20.26 25.62
C GLU A 827 32.04 18.99 26.34
N ASN A 828 31.18 19.10 27.37
CA ASN A 828 30.58 17.95 28.03
C ASN A 828 29.63 17.18 27.07
N ALA A 829 28.82 17.88 26.31
CA ALA A 829 27.94 17.29 25.30
C ALA A 829 28.74 16.56 24.20
N LYS A 830 29.82 17.18 23.70
CA LYS A 830 30.76 16.55 22.75
C LYS A 830 31.43 15.30 23.35
N ALA A 831 31.79 15.32 24.59
CA ALA A 831 32.39 14.15 25.27
C ALA A 831 31.36 13.01 25.42
N SER A 832 30.13 13.34 25.75
CA SER A 832 29.02 12.37 25.86
C SER A 832 28.66 11.78 24.49
N PHE A 833 28.62 12.59 23.44
CA PHE A 833 28.42 12.12 22.07
C PHE A 833 29.54 11.18 21.61
N ARG A 834 30.80 11.49 21.88
CA ARG A 834 31.92 10.63 21.52
C ARG A 834 31.83 9.26 22.18
N LYS A 835 31.47 9.18 23.47
CA LYS A 835 31.25 7.92 24.18
C LYS A 835 30.08 7.13 23.58
N PHE A 836 28.99 7.80 23.27
CA PHE A 836 27.85 7.20 22.63
C PHE A 836 28.22 6.64 21.23
N TYR A 837 28.89 7.44 20.41
CA TYR A 837 29.33 7.05 19.07
C TYR A 837 30.28 5.82 19.11
N GLU A 838 31.28 5.83 20.00
CA GLU A 838 32.20 4.71 20.15
C GLU A 838 31.50 3.42 20.60
N LYS A 839 30.53 3.53 21.50
CA LYS A 839 29.70 2.40 21.93
C LYS A 839 28.86 1.83 20.77
N GLU A 840 28.22 2.68 19.97
CA GLU A 840 27.31 2.27 18.88
C GLU A 840 28.06 1.78 17.64
N LYS A 841 29.19 2.41 17.30
CA LYS A 841 29.93 2.13 16.07
C LYS A 841 31.18 1.26 16.27
N GLY A 842 31.61 1.03 17.50
CA GLY A 842 32.79 0.24 17.79
C GLY A 842 34.13 0.91 17.42
N VAL A 843 34.10 2.18 16.96
CA VAL A 843 35.30 2.96 16.58
C VAL A 843 35.25 4.34 17.23
N PRO A 844 36.42 4.93 17.63
CA PRO A 844 36.45 6.27 18.18
C PRO A 844 35.97 7.32 17.18
N PHE A 845 35.24 8.32 17.69
CA PHE A 845 34.88 9.48 16.87
C PHE A 845 36.08 10.38 16.62
N ASP A 846 36.29 10.71 15.39
CA ASP A 846 37.39 11.64 14.99
C ASP A 846 37.06 13.06 15.45
N LYS A 847 37.89 13.62 16.32
CA LYS A 847 37.66 14.94 16.92
C LYS A 847 37.76 16.11 15.93
N THR A 848 38.27 15.88 14.72
CA THR A 848 38.34 16.88 13.67
C THR A 848 37.02 17.01 12.89
N ARG A 849 36.08 16.13 13.13
CA ARG A 849 34.79 16.09 12.47
C ARG A 849 33.77 17.03 13.15
N VAL A 850 32.84 17.52 12.36
CA VAL A 850 31.70 18.33 12.82
C VAL A 850 30.71 17.44 13.58
N TYR A 851 30.17 17.95 14.68
CA TYR A 851 29.17 17.24 15.48
C TYR A 851 27.77 17.45 14.87
N PRO A 852 26.93 16.40 14.74
CA PRO A 852 25.56 16.53 14.30
C PRO A 852 24.75 17.48 15.17
N SER A 853 23.76 18.18 14.59
CA SER A 853 22.92 19.15 15.33
C SER A 853 22.13 18.51 16.48
N GLU A 854 21.75 17.25 16.35
CA GLU A 854 21.08 16.46 17.40
C GLU A 854 21.93 16.31 18.66
N THR A 855 23.26 16.40 18.55
CA THR A 855 24.18 16.36 19.69
C THR A 855 23.78 17.38 20.76
N TRP A 856 23.32 18.55 20.34
CA TRP A 856 22.98 19.67 21.21
C TRP A 856 21.63 19.52 21.92
N PHE A 857 20.75 18.66 21.42
CA PHE A 857 19.45 18.37 22.03
C PHE A 857 19.47 17.05 22.84
N ARG A 858 20.36 16.14 22.48
CA ARG A 858 20.44 14.82 23.09
C ARG A 858 21.40 14.75 24.30
N PHE A 859 22.45 15.56 24.30
CA PHE A 859 23.54 15.43 25.29
C PHE A 859 23.79 16.70 26.10
N VAL A 860 23.04 17.78 25.88
CA VAL A 860 23.06 18.96 26.74
C VAL A 860 22.00 18.79 27.83
N GLU A 861 22.45 18.83 29.10
CA GLU A 861 21.56 18.76 30.26
C GLU A 861 20.73 20.06 30.36
N ASP A 862 19.45 19.96 30.79
CA ASP A 862 18.53 21.07 30.98
C ASP A 862 18.39 21.99 29.77
N ARG A 863 18.50 21.43 28.57
CA ARG A 863 18.35 22.13 27.30
C ARG A 863 16.89 22.63 27.12
N LYS A 864 16.69 23.91 26.78
CA LYS A 864 15.39 24.41 26.37
C LYS A 864 15.08 24.00 24.93
N PRO A 865 13.79 23.74 24.61
CA PRO A 865 13.32 23.62 23.25
C PRO A 865 13.70 24.86 22.43
N LEU A 866 14.01 24.63 21.14
CA LEU A 866 14.45 25.68 20.24
C LEU A 866 13.70 25.61 18.92
N LEU A 867 13.06 26.73 18.55
CA LEU A 867 12.53 26.94 17.20
C LEU A 867 13.47 27.89 16.46
N LEU A 868 14.09 27.41 15.38
CA LEU A 868 14.90 28.22 14.47
C LEU A 868 14.06 28.66 13.29
N ILE A 869 14.05 29.95 13.00
CA ILE A 869 13.35 30.55 11.86
C ILE A 869 14.39 31.09 10.89
N TYR A 870 14.35 30.60 9.65
CA TYR A 870 15.19 31.02 8.55
C TYR A 870 14.36 31.87 7.59
N LEU A 871 14.74 33.15 7.47
CA LEU A 871 14.21 34.06 6.46
C LEU A 871 15.14 33.98 5.25
N ILE A 872 14.67 33.36 4.16
CA ILE A 872 15.54 32.90 3.08
C ILE A 872 15.40 33.78 1.87
N ASP A 873 16.56 34.22 1.33
CA ASP A 873 16.72 34.76 0.00
C ASP A 873 17.21 33.62 -0.92
N ILE A 874 16.35 33.19 -1.85
CA ILE A 874 16.63 32.06 -2.71
C ILE A 874 17.47 32.43 -3.91
N GLY A 875 18.33 31.51 -4.38
CA GLY A 875 19.08 31.63 -5.62
C GLY A 875 19.14 30.27 -6.32
N ALA A 876 18.71 30.19 -7.59
CA ALA A 876 18.70 28.95 -8.34
C ALA A 876 20.11 28.44 -8.64
N ALA A 877 20.32 27.14 -8.47
CA ALA A 877 21.57 26.45 -8.78
C ALA A 877 21.81 26.35 -10.29
N GLU A 878 20.74 26.22 -11.08
CA GLU A 878 20.76 25.95 -12.49
C GLU A 878 20.38 27.17 -13.34
N GLU A 879 21.13 27.41 -14.42
CA GLU A 879 20.91 28.56 -15.31
C GLU A 879 19.51 28.54 -15.95
N ASN A 880 18.98 27.36 -16.28
CA ASN A 880 17.64 27.17 -16.85
C ASN A 880 16.50 27.53 -15.85
N GLN A 881 16.76 27.54 -14.54
CA GLN A 881 15.80 27.87 -13.49
C GLN A 881 15.82 29.36 -13.08
N LYS A 882 16.78 30.14 -13.54
CA LYS A 882 16.90 31.57 -13.19
C LYS A 882 15.69 32.43 -13.57
N LYS A 883 15.00 32.05 -14.63
CA LYS A 883 13.76 32.73 -15.02
C LYS A 883 12.66 32.50 -13.98
N GLN A 884 12.46 31.25 -13.55
CA GLN A 884 11.49 30.90 -12.52
C GLN A 884 11.84 31.55 -11.18
N GLU A 885 13.12 31.59 -10.81
CA GLU A 885 13.60 32.32 -9.64
C GLU A 885 13.22 33.80 -9.70
N ALA A 886 13.49 34.47 -10.83
CA ALA A 886 13.19 35.89 -10.98
C ALA A 886 11.69 36.18 -10.91
N GLU A 887 10.85 35.34 -11.52
CA GLU A 887 9.39 35.44 -11.46
C GLU A 887 8.88 35.25 -10.03
N PHE A 888 9.39 34.22 -9.33
CA PHE A 888 9.04 33.96 -7.93
C PHE A 888 9.47 35.13 -7.03
N LYS A 889 10.69 35.62 -7.14
CA LYS A 889 11.18 36.77 -6.36
C LYS A 889 10.37 38.04 -6.64
N ALA A 890 10.00 38.29 -7.89
CA ALA A 890 9.16 39.43 -8.23
C ALA A 890 7.76 39.31 -7.59
N ALA A 891 7.17 38.12 -7.57
CA ALA A 891 5.86 37.89 -6.95
C ALA A 891 5.94 37.92 -5.42
N MET A 892 7.04 37.48 -4.82
CA MET A 892 7.28 37.57 -3.37
C MET A 892 7.54 39.02 -2.90
N GLY A 893 8.10 39.86 -3.75
CA GLY A 893 8.49 41.23 -3.39
C GLY A 893 9.52 41.28 -2.27
N ASN A 894 9.20 41.99 -1.18
CA ASN A 894 10.09 42.07 -0.01
C ASN A 894 9.92 40.91 0.98
N THR A 895 8.93 40.02 0.75
CA THR A 895 8.68 38.89 1.64
C THR A 895 9.73 37.80 1.41
N PRO A 896 10.43 37.32 2.45
CA PRO A 896 11.35 36.18 2.33
C PRO A 896 10.58 34.86 2.28
N ALA A 897 11.23 33.80 1.77
CA ALA A 897 10.75 32.45 2.00
C ALA A 897 11.06 32.03 3.46
N VAL A 898 10.21 31.17 4.04
CA VAL A 898 10.31 30.76 5.44
C VAL A 898 10.69 29.29 5.54
N GLY A 899 11.81 29.01 6.16
CA GLY A 899 12.23 27.68 6.59
C GLY A 899 12.27 27.60 8.13
N LEU A 900 12.09 26.41 8.66
CA LEU A 900 11.98 26.17 10.10
C LEU A 900 12.78 24.95 10.52
N ALA A 901 13.36 25.01 11.72
CA ALA A 901 13.91 23.85 12.40
C ALA A 901 13.46 23.86 13.86
N LEU A 902 12.93 22.72 14.33
CA LEU A 902 12.44 22.53 15.69
C LEU A 902 13.30 21.49 16.39
N GLY A 903 13.99 21.91 17.45
CA GLY A 903 14.80 21.04 18.29
C GLY A 903 14.21 20.91 19.68
N LEU A 904 14.05 19.68 20.16
CA LEU A 904 13.53 19.37 21.49
C LEU A 904 14.58 18.64 22.33
N PRO A 905 14.73 18.98 23.63
CA PRO A 905 15.68 18.33 24.52
C PRO A 905 15.34 16.86 24.73
N ARG A 906 16.32 16.07 25.18
CA ARG A 906 16.09 14.68 25.56
C ARG A 906 15.29 14.62 26.87
N ASN A 907 14.29 13.73 26.88
CA ASN A 907 13.58 13.33 28.09
C ASN A 907 13.60 11.80 28.23
N ASP A 908 14.16 11.31 29.34
CA ASP A 908 14.28 9.86 29.60
C ASP A 908 13.00 9.25 30.20
N GLU A 909 12.08 10.05 30.77
CA GLU A 909 10.87 9.57 31.44
C GLU A 909 9.69 9.32 30.50
N GLU A 910 9.61 10.02 29.37
CA GLU A 910 8.51 9.87 28.41
C GLU A 910 8.79 8.91 27.25
N ALA A 911 9.89 8.24 27.20
CA ALA A 911 10.21 7.23 26.19
C ALA A 911 9.16 6.08 26.08
N GLY A 912 8.11 6.11 26.89
CA GLY A 912 7.00 5.15 26.95
C GLY A 912 5.65 5.60 26.38
N LEU A 913 5.43 6.88 26.08
CA LEU A 913 4.04 7.40 25.96
C LEU A 913 3.42 7.40 24.59
N THR A 914 4.11 7.35 23.47
CA THR A 914 3.54 7.07 22.13
C THR A 914 4.65 6.81 21.09
N SER A 915 5.48 5.81 21.30
CA SER A 915 6.47 5.45 20.29
C SER A 915 5.78 4.76 19.13
N THR A 916 5.67 5.43 18.01
CA THR A 916 5.38 4.76 16.75
C THR A 916 6.60 3.91 16.41
N ARG A 917 6.44 2.59 16.51
CA ARG A 917 7.49 1.65 16.15
C ARG A 917 7.51 1.49 14.64
N TYR A 918 8.69 1.55 14.06
CA TYR A 918 8.92 1.22 12.68
C TYR A 918 9.85 0.01 12.57
N LYS A 919 9.62 -0.80 11.58
CA LYS A 919 10.62 -1.72 11.05
C LYS A 919 11.22 -1.04 9.83
N VAL A 920 12.54 -0.90 9.82
CA VAL A 920 13.27 -0.29 8.72
C VAL A 920 14.08 -1.34 7.98
N ASN A 921 14.23 -1.15 6.68
CA ASN A 921 15.11 -1.98 5.90
C ASN A 921 16.58 -1.56 6.12
N ARG A 922 17.51 -2.36 5.61
CA ARG A 922 18.94 -2.11 5.80
C ARG A 922 19.44 -0.86 5.08
N VAL A 923 18.77 -0.47 4.00
CA VAL A 923 19.06 0.77 3.25
C VAL A 923 18.79 2.01 4.11
N TYR A 924 17.73 2.03 4.90
CA TYR A 924 17.41 3.12 5.83
C TYR A 924 18.57 3.37 6.80
N ASN A 925 19.17 2.32 7.34
CA ASN A 925 20.33 2.43 8.24
C ASN A 925 21.62 2.91 7.53
N TRP A 926 21.66 2.83 6.19
CA TRP A 926 22.80 3.38 5.42
C TRP A 926 22.70 4.87 5.22
N PHE A 927 21.50 5.40 5.04
CA PHE A 927 21.29 6.85 4.97
C PHE A 927 21.79 7.54 6.23
N ASP A 928 21.48 7.00 7.40
CA ASP A 928 22.07 7.47 8.66
C ASP A 928 23.62 7.37 8.66
N ARG A 929 24.21 6.44 7.92
CA ARG A 929 25.66 6.27 7.81
C ARG A 929 26.26 7.22 6.76
N GLU A 930 25.71 7.29 5.57
CA GLU A 930 26.20 8.19 4.50
C GLU A 930 25.93 9.65 4.84
N GLU A 931 24.80 9.97 5.44
CA GLU A 931 24.53 11.31 5.96
C GLU A 931 25.52 11.68 7.06
N MET A 932 25.92 10.73 7.89
CA MET A 932 27.03 10.88 8.83
C MET A 932 28.40 10.96 8.15
N GLU A 933 28.64 10.17 7.10
CA GLU A 933 29.90 10.19 6.34
C GLU A 933 30.04 11.45 5.47
N ASP A 934 28.98 11.95 4.88
CA ASP A 934 28.96 13.18 4.11
C ASP A 934 29.08 14.43 4.97
N ILE A 935 28.43 14.50 6.11
CA ILE A 935 28.69 15.51 7.14
C ILE A 935 30.15 15.48 7.57
N LEU A 936 30.76 14.28 7.51
CA LEU A 936 32.13 14.02 7.87
C LEU A 936 33.16 14.41 6.79
N ALA A 937 32.72 14.38 5.51
CA ALA A 937 33.58 14.78 4.39
C ALA A 937 33.64 16.32 4.23
N GLU A 938 32.54 17.04 4.50
CA GLU A 938 32.49 18.50 4.41
C GLU A 938 33.35 19.23 5.44
N GLY A 939 33.53 18.67 6.63
CA GLY A 939 34.44 19.23 7.64
C GLY A 939 35.93 19.18 7.28
N ARG A 940 36.27 18.65 6.08
CA ARG A 940 37.65 18.62 5.58
C ARG A 940 37.95 19.69 4.51
N GLU A 941 36.93 20.36 3.97
CA GLU A 941 37.06 21.38 2.92
C GLU A 941 36.84 22.82 3.40
N GLU A 942 36.53 23.06 4.68
CA GLU A 942 36.61 24.35 5.37
C GLU A 942 37.78 24.34 6.35
#